data_f4a2a33e0e1e3679e15b6ad82398294c
#
_entry.id   f4a2a33e0e1e3679e15b6ad82398294c
#
_cell.length_a   1.000
_cell.length_b   1.000
_cell.length_c   1.000
_cell.angle_alpha   90.00
_cell.angle_beta   90.00
_cell.angle_gamma   90.00
#
_symmetry.space_group_name_H-M   'P 1'
#
loop_
_entity.id
_entity.type
_entity.pdbx_description
1 polymer ?
#
loop_
_entity_poly.entity_id
_entity_poly.type
_entity_poly.pdbx_seq_one_letter_code
_entity_poly.pdbx_strand_id
1 'polypeptide(L)'
;MSKKNYGSIPIACLISIIWLGINYYMYYPAINIQSQEFWGWLLFHSIVVDLIFMFTGIIGRSRKERFTDGVKKNFRYFTKDNGRVQLILLVLIPVFCVLVLFFGNLTGAEIFNAKRYAKLLTVEQRDFTEDIPESENVENIALMDTNSARIFGNRRIGSLSDVVSQYEVEDAYTQINLNDTPMKVANLKYADFFKYLSNRKNGIPGYVTVNPVDSTSKYVKLDKGMKYVPSGYFNDNIYRYVQMHNPTRIFDGCYFEVKEDGSPCYVCPVLHARIGLFGGMDVKGAVLLDPVTGDMEYYDVADIPNWVDRVYDGDLLENKFNWYGELSNGFWNSVIGQKGCIRATDDYGFKTIEDDVWIYTGVTSVTGDASNVGFVMINQRTSEARYYTISGAEEYSAMASAEGEVQEKNYKASFPSLINVDGAPTYIMVLTDNAGLVKMYAMVNVEQYNLVVTAESQEEVFAKYRQLLAKEGIADADVDQDVEETEDSIQTTSFIVADMQYVTMDGESYVYLKDSDGEVYKQKFADDESIVKVSVGDEVTVQYEKKENGIHRIITIEITQKAEASTQASATEDTDARQNTDGAELDTGMDKEAGSDRPVVVDGEETTQEQTTEAQNTEMQEKSTKDATRDNTSGEDDNTQAGKEDGSI
;
A
#
# COMPACT_ATOMS: atom_id res chain seq x y z
N MET A 1 -14.89 70.50 -14.51
CA MET A 1 -14.38 69.26 -15.11
C MET A 1 -13.56 68.50 -14.03
N SER A 2 -14.16 67.50 -13.42
CA SER A 2 -13.44 66.66 -12.40
C SER A 2 -12.41 65.79 -13.11
N LYS A 3 -11.13 65.97 -12.80
CA LYS A 3 -10.05 65.08 -13.26
C LYS A 3 -10.38 63.66 -12.78
N LYS A 4 -10.79 62.78 -13.70
CA LYS A 4 -10.93 61.34 -13.43
C LYS A 4 -9.58 60.79 -13.05
N ASN A 5 -9.40 60.39 -11.78
CA ASN A 5 -8.17 59.75 -11.30
C ASN A 5 -8.13 58.31 -11.79
N TYR A 6 -7.57 58.10 -12.98
CA TYR A 6 -7.32 56.78 -13.55
C TYR A 6 -6.07 56.09 -12.95
N GLY A 7 -5.36 56.76 -12.03
CA GLY A 7 -4.08 56.29 -11.51
C GLY A 7 -4.14 54.98 -10.67
N SER A 8 -5.32 54.60 -10.15
CA SER A 8 -5.47 53.37 -9.36
C SER A 8 -5.69 52.10 -10.20
N ILE A 9 -6.22 52.22 -11.42
CA ILE A 9 -6.51 51.10 -12.30
C ILE A 9 -5.23 50.35 -12.74
N PRO A 10 -4.17 51.02 -13.22
CA PRO A 10 -2.93 50.34 -13.59
C PRO A 10 -2.28 49.59 -12.43
N ILE A 11 -2.38 50.16 -11.22
CA ILE A 11 -1.85 49.53 -9.99
C ILE A 11 -2.68 48.29 -9.64
N ALA A 12 -4.01 48.37 -9.71
CA ALA A 12 -4.86 47.19 -9.49
C ALA A 12 -4.57 46.09 -10.49
N CYS A 13 -4.45 46.43 -11.77
CA CYS A 13 -4.11 45.47 -12.82
C CYS A 13 -2.75 44.80 -12.55
N LEU A 14 -1.73 45.58 -12.18
CA LEU A 14 -0.39 45.06 -11.88
C LEU A 14 -0.41 44.08 -10.71
N ILE A 15 -1.08 44.47 -9.59
CA ILE A 15 -1.24 43.61 -8.43
C ILE A 15 -2.00 42.33 -8.78
N SER A 16 -3.08 42.44 -9.55
CA SER A 16 -3.86 41.28 -9.98
C SER A 16 -3.07 40.32 -10.87
N ILE A 17 -2.28 40.85 -11.82
CA ILE A 17 -1.42 40.01 -12.68
C ILE A 17 -0.35 39.28 -11.85
N ILE A 18 0.30 39.98 -10.93
CA ILE A 18 1.29 39.36 -10.03
C ILE A 18 0.62 38.29 -9.16
N TRP A 19 -0.54 38.61 -8.57
CA TRP A 19 -1.32 37.67 -7.77
C TRP A 19 -1.71 36.42 -8.57
N LEU A 20 -2.28 36.56 -9.74
CA LEU A 20 -2.68 35.46 -10.60
C LEU A 20 -1.48 34.62 -11.04
N GLY A 21 -0.35 35.27 -11.40
CA GLY A 21 0.87 34.58 -11.79
C GLY A 21 1.46 33.73 -10.67
N ILE A 22 1.55 34.29 -9.44
CA ILE A 22 2.03 33.56 -8.27
C ILE A 22 1.09 32.39 -7.95
N ASN A 23 -0.22 32.62 -7.93
CA ASN A 23 -1.19 31.59 -7.60
C ASN A 23 -1.28 30.51 -8.68
N TYR A 24 -1.21 30.88 -9.97
CA TYR A 24 -1.11 29.87 -11.02
C TYR A 24 0.15 29.02 -10.91
N TYR A 25 1.30 29.62 -10.56
CA TYR A 25 2.52 28.87 -10.30
C TYR A 25 2.41 27.92 -9.09
N MET A 26 1.65 28.32 -8.06
CA MET A 26 1.47 27.51 -6.84
C MET A 26 0.50 26.35 -7.03
N TYR A 27 -0.62 26.58 -7.73
CA TYR A 27 -1.73 25.62 -7.86
C TYR A 27 -1.80 24.95 -9.24
N TYR A 28 -1.23 25.56 -10.28
CA TYR A 28 -1.10 25.07 -11.68
C TYR A 28 -2.31 24.26 -12.20
N PRO A 29 -3.58 24.71 -12.06
CA PRO A 29 -4.72 23.97 -12.57
C PRO A 29 -4.66 23.84 -14.09
N ALA A 30 -5.15 22.70 -14.61
CA ALA A 30 -5.27 22.51 -16.05
C ALA A 30 -6.17 23.56 -16.69
N ILE A 31 -5.67 24.37 -17.64
CA ILE A 31 -6.47 25.36 -18.38
C ILE A 31 -7.34 24.61 -19.39
N ASN A 32 -8.36 23.92 -18.89
CA ASN A 32 -9.25 23.07 -19.68
C ASN A 32 -10.71 23.31 -19.25
N ILE A 33 -11.61 23.36 -20.23
CA ILE A 33 -13.04 23.57 -19.94
C ILE A 33 -13.67 22.39 -19.19
N GLN A 34 -13.07 21.20 -19.29
CA GLN A 34 -13.50 19.98 -18.59
C GLN A 34 -12.88 19.83 -17.18
N SER A 35 -12.02 20.78 -16.76
CA SER A 35 -11.42 20.75 -15.42
C SER A 35 -12.29 21.53 -14.45
N GLN A 36 -12.90 20.85 -13.48
CA GLN A 36 -13.62 21.51 -12.37
C GLN A 36 -12.69 22.38 -11.52
N GLU A 37 -11.45 21.92 -11.30
CA GLU A 37 -10.43 22.67 -10.56
C GLU A 37 -10.12 24.02 -11.22
N PHE A 38 -10.03 24.06 -12.54
CA PHE A 38 -9.82 25.30 -13.28
C PHE A 38 -10.96 26.30 -13.05
N TRP A 39 -12.22 25.85 -13.14
CA TRP A 39 -13.37 26.71 -12.89
C TRP A 39 -13.48 27.17 -11.44
N GLY A 40 -13.16 26.29 -10.48
CA GLY A 40 -13.06 26.62 -9.06
C GLY A 40 -11.95 27.65 -8.79
N TRP A 41 -10.77 27.43 -9.35
CA TRP A 41 -9.64 28.37 -9.29
C TRP A 41 -10.01 29.72 -9.90
N LEU A 42 -10.61 29.73 -11.09
CA LEU A 42 -11.02 30.94 -11.78
C LEU A 42 -12.11 31.72 -10.99
N LEU A 43 -13.08 31.00 -10.41
CA LEU A 43 -14.11 31.59 -9.55
C LEU A 43 -13.46 32.28 -8.34
N PHE A 44 -12.63 31.57 -7.59
CA PHE A 44 -11.97 32.11 -6.40
C PHE A 44 -11.13 33.35 -6.74
N HIS A 45 -10.28 33.25 -7.75
CA HIS A 45 -9.38 34.33 -8.11
C HIS A 45 -10.09 35.52 -8.78
N SER A 46 -11.20 35.29 -9.47
CA SER A 46 -12.03 36.42 -9.96
C SER A 46 -12.58 37.28 -8.80
N ILE A 47 -13.05 36.63 -7.72
CA ILE A 47 -13.49 37.33 -6.50
C ILE A 47 -12.34 38.10 -5.84
N VAL A 48 -11.14 37.49 -5.75
CA VAL A 48 -9.94 38.14 -5.17
C VAL A 48 -9.53 39.35 -6.02
N VAL A 49 -9.55 39.24 -7.35
CA VAL A 49 -9.26 40.34 -8.25
C VAL A 49 -10.28 41.48 -8.05
N ASP A 50 -11.56 41.16 -7.88
CA ASP A 50 -12.60 42.17 -7.59
C ASP A 50 -12.31 42.92 -6.27
N LEU A 51 -11.89 42.17 -5.22
CA LEU A 51 -11.46 42.77 -3.96
C LEU A 51 -10.24 43.69 -4.14
N ILE A 52 -9.24 43.28 -4.92
CA ILE A 52 -8.04 44.09 -5.22
C ILE A 52 -8.47 45.41 -5.88
N PHE A 53 -9.35 45.37 -6.88
CA PHE A 53 -9.88 46.57 -7.53
C PHE A 53 -10.66 47.45 -6.56
N MET A 54 -11.46 46.86 -5.68
CA MET A 54 -12.21 47.61 -4.67
C MET A 54 -11.25 48.32 -3.69
N PHE A 55 -10.26 47.62 -3.12
CA PHE A 55 -9.32 48.20 -2.16
C PHE A 55 -8.38 49.23 -2.77
N THR A 56 -7.85 49.00 -3.97
CA THR A 56 -6.97 49.99 -4.64
C THR A 56 -7.73 51.26 -5.02
N GLY A 57 -9.03 51.13 -5.37
CA GLY A 57 -9.92 52.27 -5.56
C GLY A 57 -10.15 53.09 -4.29
N ILE A 58 -10.14 52.48 -3.11
CA ILE A 58 -10.25 53.15 -1.81
C ILE A 58 -8.94 53.86 -1.44
N ILE A 59 -7.79 53.23 -1.61
CA ILE A 59 -6.44 53.77 -1.26
C ILE A 59 -6.10 54.98 -2.15
N GLY A 60 -6.50 54.94 -3.44
CA GLY A 60 -6.23 56.03 -4.40
C GLY A 60 -7.03 57.32 -4.13
N ARG A 61 -7.96 57.30 -3.18
CA ARG A 61 -8.70 58.47 -2.74
C ARG A 61 -8.15 59.03 -1.44
N SER A 62 -7.74 60.28 -1.53
CA SER A 62 -7.19 61.14 -0.47
C SER A 62 -7.29 60.67 1.00
N ARG A 63 -6.20 60.77 1.72
CA ARG A 63 -5.95 60.50 3.16
C ARG A 63 -6.93 61.10 4.18
N LYS A 64 -7.98 61.83 3.74
CA LYS A 64 -8.92 62.55 4.60
C LYS A 64 -10.29 61.90 4.82
N GLU A 65 -10.61 60.81 4.10
CA GLU A 65 -11.91 60.13 4.25
C GLU A 65 -11.77 58.91 5.16
N ARG A 66 -12.73 58.71 6.09
CA ARG A 66 -12.78 57.49 6.91
C ARG A 66 -13.01 56.27 6.01
N PHE A 67 -12.42 55.16 6.36
CA PHE A 67 -12.49 53.88 5.60
C PHE A 67 -13.92 53.47 5.20
N THR A 68 -14.88 53.62 6.14
CA THR A 68 -16.33 53.34 5.88
C THR A 68 -16.97 54.25 4.83
N ASP A 69 -16.57 55.51 4.77
CA ASP A 69 -17.11 56.48 3.78
C ASP A 69 -16.46 56.22 2.40
N GLY A 70 -15.22 55.77 2.37
CA GLY A 70 -14.51 55.36 1.17
C GLY A 70 -15.15 54.15 0.49
N VAL A 71 -15.54 53.12 1.27
CA VAL A 71 -16.26 51.93 0.78
C VAL A 71 -17.62 52.31 0.21
N LYS A 72 -18.45 53.11 0.93
CA LYS A 72 -19.75 53.57 0.47
C LYS A 72 -19.65 54.44 -0.80
N LYS A 73 -18.63 55.28 -0.89
CA LYS A 73 -18.38 56.11 -2.08
C LYS A 73 -17.92 55.30 -3.29
N ASN A 74 -17.08 54.28 -3.09
CA ASN A 74 -16.69 53.39 -4.16
C ASN A 74 -17.88 52.57 -4.66
N PHE A 75 -18.68 51.99 -3.78
CA PHE A 75 -19.88 51.27 -4.15
C PHE A 75 -20.85 52.17 -4.93
N ARG A 76 -21.05 53.46 -4.50
CA ARG A 76 -21.87 54.44 -5.20
C ARG A 76 -21.27 54.89 -6.56
N TYR A 77 -19.92 54.85 -6.71
CA TYR A 77 -19.25 55.10 -8.00
C TYR A 77 -19.48 53.97 -8.98
N PHE A 78 -19.37 52.73 -8.54
CA PHE A 78 -19.67 51.55 -9.36
C PHE A 78 -21.14 51.43 -9.77
N THR A 79 -22.06 52.04 -9.01
CA THR A 79 -23.49 52.01 -9.32
C THR A 79 -23.97 53.18 -10.22
N LYS A 80 -23.13 54.18 -10.54
CA LYS A 80 -23.47 55.35 -11.33
C LYS A 80 -22.89 55.25 -12.76
N ASP A 81 -23.70 55.51 -13.75
CA ASP A 81 -23.59 55.47 -15.21
C ASP A 81 -22.34 54.87 -15.90
N ASN A 82 -21.13 55.27 -15.56
CA ASN A 82 -19.90 54.70 -16.12
C ASN A 82 -19.32 53.52 -15.29
N GLY A 83 -19.77 53.34 -14.04
CA GLY A 83 -19.37 52.23 -13.16
C GLY A 83 -20.22 50.98 -13.34
N ARG A 84 -21.43 51.11 -13.91
CA ARG A 84 -22.31 49.95 -14.14
C ARG A 84 -21.69 48.91 -15.06
N VAL A 85 -21.00 49.34 -16.12
CA VAL A 85 -20.33 48.43 -17.05
C VAL A 85 -19.17 47.69 -16.34
N GLN A 86 -18.39 48.41 -15.51
CA GLN A 86 -17.31 47.79 -14.73
C GLN A 86 -17.84 46.83 -13.64
N LEU A 87 -18.92 47.23 -12.94
CA LEU A 87 -19.59 46.35 -11.95
C LEU A 87 -20.17 45.12 -12.63
N ILE A 88 -20.80 45.27 -13.80
CA ILE A 88 -21.34 44.14 -14.57
C ILE A 88 -20.22 43.19 -14.98
N LEU A 89 -19.08 43.69 -15.46
CA LEU A 89 -17.94 42.86 -15.85
C LEU A 89 -17.32 42.14 -14.66
N LEU A 90 -17.19 42.80 -13.49
CA LEU A 90 -16.66 42.21 -12.28
C LEU A 90 -17.55 41.10 -11.70
N VAL A 91 -18.86 41.24 -11.76
CA VAL A 91 -19.83 40.24 -11.29
C VAL A 91 -20.06 39.12 -12.32
N LEU A 92 -19.89 39.44 -13.61
CA LEU A 92 -20.21 38.49 -14.69
C LEU A 92 -19.31 37.25 -14.67
N ILE A 93 -18.00 37.41 -14.41
CA ILE A 93 -17.04 36.28 -14.39
C ILE A 93 -17.35 35.31 -13.26
N PRO A 94 -17.47 35.72 -11.98
CA PRO A 94 -17.85 34.79 -10.89
C PRO A 94 -19.19 34.10 -11.15
N VAL A 95 -20.21 34.85 -11.59
CA VAL A 95 -21.53 34.27 -11.89
C VAL A 95 -21.45 33.29 -13.06
N PHE A 96 -20.68 33.60 -14.10
CA PHE A 96 -20.47 32.69 -15.22
C PHE A 96 -19.77 31.39 -14.75
N CYS A 97 -18.73 31.47 -13.89
CA CYS A 97 -18.05 30.30 -13.33
C CYS A 97 -19.01 29.43 -12.51
N VAL A 98 -19.87 30.07 -11.67
CA VAL A 98 -20.90 29.33 -10.91
C VAL A 98 -21.89 28.63 -11.85
N LEU A 99 -22.34 29.30 -12.90
CA LEU A 99 -23.24 28.69 -13.88
C LEU A 99 -22.58 27.53 -14.62
N VAL A 100 -21.30 27.66 -15.01
CA VAL A 100 -20.56 26.57 -15.66
C VAL A 100 -20.41 25.38 -14.72
N LEU A 101 -20.03 25.61 -13.47
CA LEU A 101 -19.93 24.55 -12.47
C LEU A 101 -21.28 23.87 -12.24
N PHE A 102 -22.36 24.65 -12.08
CA PHE A 102 -23.69 24.09 -11.85
C PHE A 102 -24.20 23.30 -13.06
N PHE A 103 -24.22 23.89 -14.25
CA PHE A 103 -24.70 23.19 -15.44
C PHE A 103 -23.76 22.11 -15.93
N GLY A 104 -22.45 22.25 -15.71
CA GLY A 104 -21.47 21.24 -16.03
C GLY A 104 -21.68 19.95 -15.22
N ASN A 105 -21.89 20.08 -13.90
CA ASN A 105 -22.24 18.94 -13.04
C ASN A 105 -23.63 18.39 -13.39
N LEU A 106 -24.60 19.24 -13.64
CA LEU A 106 -25.96 18.79 -13.99
C LEU A 106 -25.97 17.97 -15.28
N THR A 107 -25.24 18.39 -16.31
CA THR A 107 -25.17 17.67 -17.60
C THR A 107 -24.39 16.37 -17.49
N GLY A 108 -23.46 16.27 -16.52
CA GLY A 108 -22.69 15.07 -16.21
C GLY A 108 -23.38 14.13 -15.22
N ALA A 109 -24.46 14.56 -14.55
CA ALA A 109 -25.08 13.78 -13.47
C ALA A 109 -25.59 12.40 -13.93
N GLU A 110 -25.38 11.40 -13.10
CA GLU A 110 -25.73 9.98 -13.33
C GLU A 110 -27.24 9.81 -13.55
N ILE A 111 -28.07 10.59 -12.85
CA ILE A 111 -29.53 10.56 -12.99
C ILE A 111 -30.00 10.74 -14.44
N PHE A 112 -29.28 11.50 -15.24
CA PHE A 112 -29.61 11.74 -16.66
C PHE A 112 -28.79 10.85 -17.61
N ASN A 113 -27.69 10.26 -17.13
CA ASN A 113 -26.71 9.59 -17.98
C ASN A 113 -26.38 8.15 -17.55
N ALA A 114 -27.16 7.53 -16.68
CA ALA A 114 -26.87 6.20 -16.12
C ALA A 114 -26.40 5.18 -17.16
N LYS A 115 -27.13 5.05 -18.28
CA LYS A 115 -26.75 4.13 -19.36
C LYS A 115 -25.46 4.49 -20.09
N ARG A 116 -25.02 5.75 -20.02
CA ARG A 116 -23.75 6.17 -20.61
C ARG A 116 -22.60 5.87 -19.66
N TYR A 117 -22.81 6.05 -18.35
CA TYR A 117 -21.87 5.65 -17.32
C TYR A 117 -21.63 4.14 -17.34
N ALA A 118 -22.68 3.34 -17.35
CA ALA A 118 -22.59 1.88 -17.45
C ALA A 118 -21.85 1.37 -18.69
N LYS A 119 -21.66 2.19 -19.71
CA LYS A 119 -20.94 1.84 -20.95
C LYS A 119 -19.51 2.37 -21.00
N LEU A 120 -19.02 3.01 -19.93
CA LEU A 120 -17.63 3.46 -19.87
C LEU A 120 -16.64 2.30 -19.71
N LEU A 121 -17.12 1.18 -19.19
CA LEU A 121 -16.39 -0.08 -19.13
C LEU A 121 -17.16 -1.14 -19.95
N THR A 122 -16.45 -1.87 -20.78
CA THR A 122 -16.97 -3.08 -21.43
C THR A 122 -16.50 -4.26 -20.62
N VAL A 123 -17.45 -4.98 -20.02
CA VAL A 123 -17.15 -6.14 -19.17
C VAL A 123 -17.51 -7.40 -19.94
N GLU A 124 -16.55 -8.28 -20.15
CA GLU A 124 -16.74 -9.59 -20.77
C GLU A 124 -16.95 -10.65 -19.67
N GLN A 125 -18.03 -11.41 -19.78
CA GLN A 125 -18.23 -12.55 -18.90
C GLN A 125 -17.41 -13.73 -19.42
N ARG A 126 -16.56 -14.30 -18.59
CA ARG A 126 -15.61 -15.35 -18.94
C ARG A 126 -15.69 -16.51 -17.97
N ASP A 127 -15.13 -17.64 -18.35
CA ASP A 127 -14.91 -18.77 -17.46
C ASP A 127 -13.58 -18.62 -16.74
N PHE A 128 -13.60 -18.82 -15.41
CA PHE A 128 -12.41 -18.63 -14.56
C PHE A 128 -11.30 -19.62 -14.92
N THR A 129 -11.68 -20.89 -15.15
CA THR A 129 -10.70 -21.96 -15.41
C THR A 129 -10.06 -21.87 -16.80
N GLU A 130 -10.73 -21.17 -17.75
CA GLU A 130 -10.16 -20.92 -19.09
C GLU A 130 -9.12 -19.80 -19.07
N ASP A 131 -9.35 -18.75 -18.27
CA ASP A 131 -8.50 -17.54 -18.26
C ASP A 131 -7.41 -17.59 -17.19
N ILE A 132 -7.66 -18.26 -16.06
CA ILE A 132 -6.68 -18.40 -14.98
C ILE A 132 -6.11 -19.81 -15.03
N PRO A 133 -4.86 -19.95 -15.50
CA PRO A 133 -4.25 -21.26 -15.64
C PRO A 133 -4.13 -21.93 -14.27
N GLU A 134 -4.18 -23.24 -14.30
CA GLU A 134 -3.96 -24.06 -13.11
C GLU A 134 -2.56 -23.78 -12.54
N SER A 135 -2.49 -23.61 -11.23
CA SER A 135 -1.25 -23.40 -10.51
C SER A 135 -0.62 -24.76 -10.18
N GLU A 136 0.35 -25.18 -10.99
CA GLU A 136 1.09 -26.43 -10.74
C GLU A 136 1.96 -26.33 -9.48
N ASN A 137 2.41 -25.12 -9.15
CA ASN A 137 3.16 -24.80 -7.94
C ASN A 137 2.87 -23.36 -7.52
N VAL A 138 3.31 -22.98 -6.33
CA VAL A 138 3.10 -21.65 -5.77
C VAL A 138 4.37 -20.78 -5.70
N GLU A 139 5.51 -21.29 -6.17
CA GLU A 139 6.80 -20.61 -6.06
C GLU A 139 6.87 -19.27 -6.81
N ASN A 140 6.05 -19.09 -7.84
CA ASN A 140 6.05 -17.91 -8.70
C ASN A 140 4.86 -16.95 -8.46
N ILE A 141 4.11 -17.13 -7.37
CA ILE A 141 2.97 -16.28 -7.05
C ILE A 141 3.42 -15.05 -6.28
N ALA A 142 3.00 -13.89 -6.76
CA ALA A 142 3.24 -12.62 -6.07
C ALA A 142 2.33 -12.51 -4.84
N LEU A 143 2.83 -12.85 -3.65
CA LEU A 143 2.06 -12.89 -2.39
C LEU A 143 2.24 -11.64 -1.53
N MET A 144 3.26 -10.82 -1.82
CA MET A 144 3.55 -9.64 -1.00
C MET A 144 2.66 -8.47 -1.37
N ASP A 145 1.90 -7.99 -0.40
CA ASP A 145 1.12 -6.76 -0.52
C ASP A 145 2.00 -5.49 -0.50
N THR A 146 1.38 -4.33 -0.72
CA THR A 146 2.09 -3.05 -0.76
C THR A 146 2.64 -2.64 0.61
N ASN A 147 1.97 -3.00 1.71
CA ASN A 147 2.42 -2.65 3.06
C ASN A 147 3.68 -3.45 3.42
N SER A 148 3.70 -4.73 3.13
CA SER A 148 4.89 -5.57 3.28
C SER A 148 6.04 -5.07 2.42
N ALA A 149 5.79 -4.70 1.16
CA ALA A 149 6.82 -4.14 0.27
C ALA A 149 7.46 -2.85 0.85
N ARG A 150 6.65 -1.97 1.48
CA ARG A 150 7.17 -0.77 2.18
C ARG A 150 8.15 -1.14 3.29
N ILE A 151 7.83 -2.16 4.09
CA ILE A 151 8.70 -2.61 5.19
C ILE A 151 10.04 -3.11 4.63
N PHE A 152 10.01 -3.94 3.59
CA PHE A 152 11.23 -4.47 2.97
C PHE A 152 12.06 -3.37 2.30
N GLY A 153 11.43 -2.46 1.57
CA GLY A 153 12.12 -1.33 0.96
C GLY A 153 12.77 -0.39 1.97
N ASN A 154 12.06 -0.05 3.05
CA ASN A 154 12.59 0.79 4.12
C ASN A 154 13.78 0.12 4.84
N ARG A 155 13.71 -1.18 5.12
CA ARG A 155 14.83 -1.95 5.69
C ARG A 155 16.04 -1.93 4.75
N ARG A 156 15.81 -2.05 3.43
CA ARG A 156 16.89 -2.02 2.45
C ARG A 156 17.62 -0.68 2.46
N ILE A 157 16.90 0.43 2.44
CA ILE A 157 17.49 1.78 2.49
C ILE A 157 18.11 2.05 3.85
N GLY A 158 17.50 1.62 4.95
CA GLY A 158 18.06 1.75 6.30
C GLY A 158 19.45 1.12 6.47
N SER A 159 19.79 0.11 5.66
CA SER A 159 21.13 -0.50 5.64
C SER A 159 22.19 0.31 4.90
N LEU A 160 21.84 1.42 4.19
CA LEU A 160 22.72 2.23 3.36
C LEU A 160 22.93 3.61 4.00
N SER A 161 23.98 3.74 4.80
CA SER A 161 24.26 4.94 5.63
C SER A 161 24.38 6.25 4.86
N ASP A 162 24.87 6.21 3.63
CA ASP A 162 25.04 7.37 2.75
C ASP A 162 23.71 7.82 2.08
N VAL A 163 22.76 6.91 1.95
CA VAL A 163 21.45 7.17 1.35
C VAL A 163 20.42 7.56 2.41
N VAL A 164 20.29 6.77 3.48
CA VAL A 164 19.26 6.94 4.53
C VAL A 164 19.33 8.30 5.24
N SER A 165 20.51 8.91 5.30
CA SER A 165 20.69 10.24 5.91
C SER A 165 20.13 11.40 5.08
N GLN A 166 19.82 11.17 3.80
CA GLN A 166 19.42 12.19 2.83
C GLN A 166 18.05 11.92 2.20
N TYR A 167 17.68 10.63 2.09
CA TYR A 167 16.51 10.18 1.36
C TYR A 167 15.72 9.14 2.16
N GLU A 168 14.44 9.08 1.90
CA GLU A 168 13.50 8.06 2.37
C GLU A 168 12.90 7.35 1.16
N VAL A 169 12.32 6.17 1.34
CA VAL A 169 11.54 5.52 0.27
C VAL A 169 10.18 6.22 0.17
N GLU A 170 9.69 6.44 -1.04
CA GLU A 170 8.33 6.93 -1.25
C GLU A 170 7.32 5.85 -0.83
N ASP A 171 6.20 6.27 -0.24
CA ASP A 171 5.18 5.34 0.24
C ASP A 171 4.34 4.72 -0.90
N ALA A 172 4.32 5.40 -2.04
CA ALA A 172 3.63 4.92 -3.23
C ALA A 172 4.49 3.92 -4.00
N TYR A 173 4.11 2.64 -3.94
CA TYR A 173 4.68 1.58 -4.76
C TYR A 173 3.80 1.33 -5.98
N THR A 174 4.41 1.18 -7.14
CA THR A 174 3.73 0.69 -8.35
C THR A 174 4.05 -0.78 -8.56
N GLN A 175 3.02 -1.58 -8.81
CA GLN A 175 3.19 -2.95 -9.30
C GLN A 175 3.46 -2.88 -10.79
N ILE A 176 4.54 -3.49 -11.25
CA ILE A 176 4.92 -3.59 -12.67
C ILE A 176 5.30 -5.03 -13.03
N ASN A 177 5.33 -5.32 -14.32
CA ASN A 177 5.95 -6.53 -14.85
C ASN A 177 7.31 -6.17 -15.47
N LEU A 178 8.40 -6.50 -14.80
CA LEU A 178 9.75 -6.18 -15.26
C LEU A 178 10.46 -7.42 -15.77
N ASN A 179 10.63 -7.53 -17.08
CA ASN A 179 11.22 -8.72 -17.75
C ASN A 179 10.53 -10.02 -17.31
N ASP A 180 9.23 -10.11 -17.49
CA ASP A 180 8.36 -11.26 -17.14
C ASP A 180 8.37 -11.61 -15.62
N THR A 181 8.76 -10.65 -14.78
CA THR A 181 8.78 -10.83 -13.33
C THR A 181 7.94 -9.74 -12.67
N PRO A 182 6.93 -10.11 -11.86
CA PRO A 182 6.18 -9.13 -11.09
C PRO A 182 7.10 -8.42 -10.08
N MET A 183 7.09 -7.10 -10.08
CA MET A 183 7.94 -6.28 -9.22
C MET A 183 7.14 -5.11 -8.64
N LYS A 184 7.43 -4.76 -7.39
CA LYS A 184 6.95 -3.51 -6.78
C LYS A 184 8.09 -2.51 -6.77
N VAL A 185 7.87 -1.34 -7.37
CA VAL A 185 8.90 -0.30 -7.52
C VAL A 185 8.49 0.99 -6.82
N ALA A 186 9.44 1.63 -6.16
CA ALA A 186 9.24 2.94 -5.55
C ALA A 186 10.49 3.80 -5.72
N ASN A 187 10.28 5.07 -6.06
CA ASN A 187 11.36 6.04 -6.04
C ASN A 187 11.73 6.42 -4.60
N LEU A 188 12.89 7.05 -4.43
CA LEU A 188 13.24 7.72 -3.20
C LEU A 188 12.65 9.14 -3.19
N LYS A 189 12.45 9.69 -1.99
CA LYS A 189 12.08 11.09 -1.74
C LYS A 189 13.16 11.79 -0.92
N TYR A 190 13.28 13.10 -1.08
CA TYR A 190 14.11 13.90 -0.18
C TYR A 190 13.50 13.89 1.23
N ALA A 191 14.29 13.59 2.25
CA ALA A 191 13.81 13.52 3.63
C ALA A 191 13.22 14.86 4.13
N ASP A 192 13.78 15.99 3.67
CA ASP A 192 13.28 17.33 3.97
C ASP A 192 13.72 18.38 2.91
N PHE A 193 13.23 19.62 3.07
CA PHE A 193 13.56 20.74 2.20
C PHE A 193 15.06 21.06 2.14
N PHE A 194 15.80 20.93 3.24
CA PHE A 194 17.23 21.22 3.27
C PHE A 194 18.03 20.11 2.56
N LYS A 195 17.57 18.87 2.67
CA LYS A 195 18.14 17.74 1.92
C LYS A 195 17.93 17.94 0.40
N TYR A 196 16.74 18.41 0.00
CA TYR A 196 16.50 18.80 -1.38
C TYR A 196 17.48 19.90 -1.82
N LEU A 197 17.61 21.02 -1.07
CA LEU A 197 18.52 22.11 -1.45
C LEU A 197 19.97 21.65 -1.61
N SER A 198 20.42 20.74 -0.76
CA SER A 198 21.78 20.21 -0.77
C SER A 198 22.02 19.29 -1.96
N ASN A 199 21.04 18.48 -2.35
CA ASN A 199 21.19 17.41 -3.33
C ASN A 199 20.54 17.71 -4.70
N ARG A 200 19.79 18.81 -4.86
CA ARG A 200 19.02 19.12 -6.08
C ARG A 200 19.82 19.14 -7.38
N LYS A 201 21.14 19.38 -7.32
CA LYS A 201 21.99 19.38 -8.51
C LYS A 201 22.26 17.97 -9.03
N ASN A 202 22.40 17.02 -8.11
CA ASN A 202 22.71 15.63 -8.41
C ASN A 202 21.42 14.80 -8.61
N GLY A 203 20.28 15.29 -8.07
CA GLY A 203 19.02 14.56 -8.07
C GLY A 203 18.98 13.40 -7.08
N ILE A 204 17.92 12.62 -7.13
CA ILE A 204 17.73 11.40 -6.33
C ILE A 204 18.52 10.25 -6.97
N PRO A 205 19.44 9.60 -6.23
CA PRO A 205 20.48 8.75 -6.81
C PRO A 205 20.01 7.35 -7.22
N GLY A 206 18.74 6.99 -6.98
CA GLY A 206 18.24 5.65 -7.30
C GLY A 206 16.81 5.41 -6.84
N TYR A 207 16.38 4.16 -6.92
CA TYR A 207 15.06 3.70 -6.58
C TYR A 207 15.14 2.31 -5.91
N VAL A 208 14.03 1.85 -5.36
CA VAL A 208 13.92 0.53 -4.71
C VAL A 208 13.02 -0.36 -5.56
N THR A 209 13.43 -1.62 -5.71
CA THR A 209 12.61 -2.69 -6.24
C THR A 209 12.41 -3.73 -5.14
N VAL A 210 11.20 -4.27 -5.05
CA VAL A 210 10.85 -5.37 -4.15
C VAL A 210 10.18 -6.44 -4.98
N ASN A 211 10.72 -7.64 -4.93
CA ASN A 211 10.12 -8.80 -5.61
C ASN A 211 9.04 -9.39 -4.68
N PRO A 212 7.76 -9.36 -5.07
CA PRO A 212 6.67 -9.87 -4.23
C PRO A 212 6.59 -11.40 -4.19
N VAL A 213 7.39 -12.10 -5.00
CA VAL A 213 7.45 -13.57 -5.03
C VAL A 213 8.44 -14.10 -3.99
N ASP A 214 9.71 -13.66 -4.07
CA ASP A 214 10.80 -14.15 -3.23
C ASP A 214 11.12 -13.25 -2.02
N SER A 215 10.33 -12.18 -1.84
CA SER A 215 10.49 -11.21 -0.76
C SER A 215 11.85 -10.48 -0.74
N THR A 216 12.57 -10.46 -1.85
CA THR A 216 13.85 -9.75 -1.95
C THR A 216 13.65 -8.27 -2.26
N SER A 217 14.49 -7.42 -1.67
CA SER A 217 14.51 -6.00 -1.97
C SER A 217 15.89 -5.52 -2.41
N LYS A 218 15.91 -4.68 -3.46
CA LYS A 218 17.16 -4.16 -4.03
C LYS A 218 17.09 -2.63 -4.14
N TYR A 219 18.21 -1.98 -3.84
CA TYR A 219 18.42 -0.59 -4.19
C TYR A 219 19.15 -0.53 -5.54
N VAL A 220 18.52 0.11 -6.51
CA VAL A 220 19.10 0.32 -7.85
C VAL A 220 19.67 1.74 -7.91
N LYS A 221 20.99 1.83 -8.01
CA LYS A 221 21.69 3.10 -8.13
C LYS A 221 21.74 3.54 -9.58
N LEU A 222 21.41 4.81 -9.84
CA LEU A 222 21.47 5.42 -11.16
C LEU A 222 22.81 6.13 -11.38
N ASP A 223 23.29 6.14 -12.61
CA ASP A 223 24.48 6.91 -13.02
C ASP A 223 24.23 8.42 -12.90
N LYS A 224 23.03 8.86 -13.22
CA LYS A 224 22.54 10.24 -13.06
C LYS A 224 21.26 10.22 -12.25
N GLY A 225 21.19 11.04 -11.22
CA GLY A 225 20.02 11.09 -10.35
C GLY A 225 18.78 11.70 -11.00
N MET A 226 17.62 11.29 -10.51
CA MET A 226 16.30 11.81 -10.91
C MET A 226 16.12 13.22 -10.35
N LYS A 227 15.82 14.16 -11.21
CA LYS A 227 15.63 15.57 -10.86
C LYS A 227 14.15 15.92 -10.67
N TYR A 228 13.31 15.38 -11.54
CA TYR A 228 11.87 15.65 -11.57
C TYR A 228 11.14 14.57 -10.81
N VAL A 229 10.78 14.85 -9.55
CA VAL A 229 10.22 13.88 -8.60
C VAL A 229 9.12 14.52 -7.77
N PRO A 230 8.20 13.74 -7.14
CA PRO A 230 7.14 14.28 -6.29
C PRO A 230 7.67 15.13 -5.13
N SER A 231 8.75 14.69 -4.49
CA SER A 231 9.41 15.39 -3.36
C SER A 231 10.29 16.57 -3.78
N GLY A 232 10.41 16.85 -5.08
CA GLY A 232 11.11 18.03 -5.60
C GLY A 232 10.35 19.32 -5.27
N TYR A 233 11.09 20.42 -5.14
CA TYR A 233 10.52 21.75 -4.92
C TYR A 233 10.67 22.61 -6.16
N PHE A 234 9.88 23.68 -6.21
CA PHE A 234 9.87 24.63 -7.32
C PHE A 234 9.64 23.93 -8.67
N ASN A 235 10.51 24.15 -9.65
CA ASN A 235 10.40 23.56 -10.98
C ASN A 235 10.88 22.10 -11.05
N ASP A 236 11.49 21.59 -9.99
CA ASP A 236 11.92 20.19 -9.90
C ASP A 236 10.78 19.29 -9.35
N ASN A 237 9.65 19.88 -8.91
CA ASN A 237 8.43 19.14 -8.56
C ASN A 237 7.76 18.62 -9.83
N ILE A 238 7.59 17.30 -9.94
CA ILE A 238 7.12 16.63 -11.15
C ILE A 238 5.73 17.11 -11.58
N TYR A 239 4.78 17.22 -10.67
CA TYR A 239 3.40 17.60 -10.98
C TYR A 239 3.34 19.00 -11.59
N ARG A 240 4.07 19.95 -11.00
CA ARG A 240 4.18 21.30 -11.56
C ARG A 240 4.92 21.28 -12.89
N TYR A 241 6.00 20.52 -12.99
CA TYR A 241 6.79 20.44 -14.22
C TYR A 241 5.95 19.92 -15.38
N VAL A 242 5.25 18.80 -15.20
CA VAL A 242 4.39 18.19 -16.22
C VAL A 242 3.24 19.12 -16.60
N GLN A 243 2.56 19.71 -15.61
CA GLN A 243 1.41 20.60 -15.84
C GLN A 243 1.82 21.91 -16.56
N MET A 244 2.97 22.50 -16.20
CA MET A 244 3.44 23.74 -16.84
C MET A 244 3.83 23.52 -18.31
N HIS A 245 4.33 22.33 -18.66
CA HIS A 245 4.65 21.98 -20.04
C HIS A 245 3.42 21.51 -20.84
N ASN A 246 2.38 21.07 -20.14
CA ASN A 246 1.11 20.61 -20.74
C ASN A 246 -0.09 21.34 -20.10
N PRO A 247 -0.20 22.66 -20.23
CA PRO A 247 -1.11 23.47 -19.41
C PRO A 247 -2.61 23.20 -19.66
N THR A 248 -2.96 22.52 -20.76
CA THR A 248 -4.36 22.22 -21.12
C THR A 248 -4.77 20.76 -20.86
N ARG A 249 -3.85 19.90 -20.39
CA ARG A 249 -4.13 18.51 -20.08
C ARG A 249 -4.53 18.38 -18.62
N ILE A 250 -5.50 17.52 -18.33
CA ILE A 250 -5.94 17.16 -16.98
C ILE A 250 -5.18 15.90 -16.62
N PHE A 251 -4.36 15.94 -15.56
CA PHE A 251 -3.57 14.80 -15.11
C PHE A 251 -4.21 14.17 -13.87
N ASP A 252 -4.05 12.83 -13.75
CA ASP A 252 -4.45 12.01 -12.61
C ASP A 252 -3.22 11.57 -11.78
N GLY A 253 -2.32 12.48 -11.54
CA GLY A 253 -1.05 12.16 -10.88
C GLY A 253 0.04 11.71 -11.84
N CYS A 254 1.10 11.13 -11.28
CA CYS A 254 2.21 10.53 -12.01
C CYS A 254 2.70 9.31 -11.21
N TYR A 255 2.77 8.15 -11.85
CA TYR A 255 3.17 6.89 -11.26
C TYR A 255 4.59 6.54 -11.67
N PHE A 256 5.37 6.07 -10.70
CA PHE A 256 6.76 5.70 -10.93
C PHE A 256 6.83 4.28 -11.50
N GLU A 257 7.48 4.12 -12.63
CA GLU A 257 7.75 2.84 -13.27
C GLU A 257 9.20 2.74 -13.71
N VAL A 258 9.60 1.54 -14.10
CA VAL A 258 10.95 1.23 -14.56
C VAL A 258 10.84 0.48 -15.88
N LYS A 259 11.57 0.96 -16.89
CA LYS A 259 11.65 0.30 -18.19
C LYS A 259 12.46 -1.00 -18.10
N GLU A 260 12.35 -1.86 -19.09
CA GLU A 260 13.08 -3.14 -19.19
C GLU A 260 14.62 -2.98 -19.06
N ASP A 261 15.17 -1.84 -19.48
CA ASP A 261 16.59 -1.53 -19.36
C ASP A 261 17.01 -1.02 -17.98
N GLY A 262 16.07 -0.93 -17.02
CA GLY A 262 16.29 -0.40 -15.67
C GLY A 262 16.26 1.13 -15.60
N SER A 263 15.93 1.85 -16.66
CA SER A 263 15.80 3.31 -16.61
C SER A 263 14.47 3.73 -15.99
N PRO A 264 14.46 4.75 -15.10
CA PRO A 264 13.24 5.21 -14.45
C PRO A 264 12.37 6.01 -15.42
N CYS A 265 11.06 5.91 -15.24
CA CYS A 265 10.08 6.68 -15.96
C CYS A 265 8.91 7.05 -15.03
N TYR A 266 8.26 8.17 -15.30
CA TYR A 266 6.95 8.46 -14.71
C TYR A 266 5.88 8.41 -15.79
N VAL A 267 4.84 7.65 -15.52
CA VAL A 267 3.62 7.59 -16.32
C VAL A 267 2.61 8.55 -15.72
N CYS A 268 2.23 9.58 -16.48
CA CYS A 268 1.30 10.61 -16.04
C CYS A 268 0.02 10.54 -16.89
N PRO A 269 -1.05 9.84 -16.44
CA PRO A 269 -2.30 9.69 -17.18
C PRO A 269 -2.97 11.03 -17.45
N VAL A 270 -3.55 11.16 -18.63
CA VAL A 270 -4.29 12.34 -19.07
C VAL A 270 -5.77 12.01 -19.16
N LEU A 271 -6.55 12.69 -18.33
CA LEU A 271 -8.01 12.48 -18.24
C LEU A 271 -8.79 13.38 -19.17
N HIS A 272 -9.99 12.92 -19.51
CA HIS A 272 -11.03 13.74 -20.17
C HIS A 272 -12.43 13.28 -19.76
N ALA A 273 -13.38 14.20 -19.73
CA ALA A 273 -14.78 13.87 -19.46
C ALA A 273 -15.45 13.25 -20.70
N ARG A 274 -16.07 12.09 -20.51
CA ARG A 274 -16.83 11.35 -21.55
C ARG A 274 -18.32 11.73 -21.54
N ILE A 275 -18.81 12.26 -20.43
CA ILE A 275 -20.23 12.50 -20.18
C ILE A 275 -20.44 13.93 -19.70
N GLY A 276 -21.20 14.72 -20.49
CA GLY A 276 -21.39 16.13 -20.17
C GLY A 276 -20.09 16.91 -20.17
N LEU A 277 -19.96 17.87 -19.25
CA LEU A 277 -18.77 18.69 -19.15
C LEU A 277 -17.74 18.12 -18.17
N PHE A 278 -18.20 17.48 -17.07
CA PHE A 278 -17.35 17.02 -15.98
C PHE A 278 -17.56 15.56 -15.59
N GLY A 279 -18.53 14.86 -16.17
CA GLY A 279 -18.90 13.50 -15.77
C GLY A 279 -18.15 12.41 -16.54
N GLY A 280 -18.04 11.23 -15.92
CA GLY A 280 -17.42 10.06 -16.51
C GLY A 280 -16.00 10.32 -16.95
N MET A 281 -15.16 10.79 -16.03
CA MET A 281 -13.73 10.98 -16.31
C MET A 281 -13.11 9.65 -16.71
N ASP A 282 -12.33 9.67 -17.78
CA ASP A 282 -11.69 8.49 -18.34
C ASP A 282 -10.31 8.85 -18.90
N VAL A 283 -9.42 7.89 -19.01
CA VAL A 283 -8.08 8.12 -19.55
C VAL A 283 -8.16 8.30 -21.06
N LYS A 284 -7.50 9.34 -21.54
CA LYS A 284 -7.33 9.62 -22.97
C LYS A 284 -6.00 9.12 -23.50
N GLY A 285 -4.97 9.11 -22.66
CA GLY A 285 -3.60 8.74 -22.97
C GLY A 285 -2.71 9.03 -21.78
N ALA A 286 -1.42 8.95 -21.95
CA ALA A 286 -0.45 9.28 -20.91
C ALA A 286 0.73 10.10 -21.44
N VAL A 287 1.30 10.93 -20.56
CA VAL A 287 2.61 11.54 -20.78
C VAL A 287 3.66 10.69 -20.06
N LEU A 288 4.61 10.17 -20.79
CA LEU A 288 5.79 9.49 -20.26
C LEU A 288 6.89 10.51 -20.04
N LEU A 289 7.41 10.60 -18.81
CA LEU A 289 8.44 11.55 -18.42
C LEU A 289 9.70 10.81 -17.96
N ASP A 290 10.83 11.13 -18.56
CA ASP A 290 12.15 10.77 -18.02
C ASP A 290 12.48 11.69 -16.83
N PRO A 291 12.54 11.18 -15.58
CA PRO A 291 12.79 12.03 -14.42
C PRO A 291 14.23 12.55 -14.31
N VAL A 292 15.16 12.01 -15.09
CA VAL A 292 16.57 12.42 -15.13
C VAL A 292 16.75 13.62 -16.05
N THR A 293 16.21 13.55 -17.27
CA THR A 293 16.38 14.57 -18.31
C THR A 293 15.27 15.61 -18.34
N GLY A 294 14.05 15.20 -17.98
CA GLY A 294 12.83 15.99 -18.08
C GLY A 294 12.17 15.89 -19.46
N ASP A 295 12.65 15.01 -20.33
CA ASP A 295 12.03 14.77 -21.63
C ASP A 295 10.66 14.13 -21.44
N MET A 296 9.69 14.58 -22.24
CA MET A 296 8.29 14.12 -22.14
C MET A 296 7.76 13.75 -23.52
N GLU A 297 7.04 12.63 -23.57
CA GLU A 297 6.35 12.19 -24.77
C GLU A 297 4.91 11.80 -24.43
N TYR A 298 3.96 12.17 -25.28
CA TYR A 298 2.54 11.84 -25.08
C TYR A 298 2.14 10.73 -26.03
N TYR A 299 1.42 9.77 -25.50
CA TYR A 299 0.81 8.65 -26.24
C TYR A 299 -0.71 8.62 -26.01
N ASP A 300 -1.49 8.39 -27.06
CA ASP A 300 -2.90 7.98 -26.89
C ASP A 300 -2.94 6.55 -26.33
N VAL A 301 -4.01 6.15 -25.63
CA VAL A 301 -4.11 4.83 -24.95
C VAL A 301 -3.72 3.66 -25.86
N ALA A 302 -4.14 3.71 -27.13
CA ALA A 302 -3.86 2.64 -28.09
C ALA A 302 -2.40 2.54 -28.52
N ASP A 303 -1.60 3.58 -28.32
CA ASP A 303 -0.21 3.69 -28.77
C ASP A 303 0.79 3.62 -27.60
N ILE A 304 0.30 3.42 -26.37
CA ILE A 304 1.14 3.31 -25.18
C ILE A 304 2.03 2.07 -25.29
N PRO A 305 3.36 2.21 -25.05
CA PRO A 305 4.28 1.07 -25.10
C PRO A 305 3.89 -0.06 -24.15
N ASN A 306 4.13 -1.31 -24.53
CA ASN A 306 3.72 -2.49 -23.75
C ASN A 306 4.41 -2.60 -22.38
N TRP A 307 5.62 -2.05 -22.23
CA TRP A 307 6.32 -2.04 -20.95
C TRP A 307 5.68 -1.13 -19.89
N VAL A 308 4.68 -0.31 -20.26
CA VAL A 308 3.94 0.54 -19.32
C VAL A 308 2.79 -0.27 -18.73
N ASP A 309 2.78 -0.41 -17.43
CA ASP A 309 1.80 -1.22 -16.73
C ASP A 309 0.61 -0.40 -16.19
N ARG A 310 0.88 0.78 -15.61
CA ARG A 310 -0.14 1.57 -14.91
C ARG A 310 -0.51 2.84 -15.67
N VAL A 311 -1.50 2.73 -16.54
CA VAL A 311 -2.13 3.84 -17.26
C VAL A 311 -3.43 4.27 -16.58
N TYR A 312 -4.20 3.30 -16.11
CA TYR A 312 -5.42 3.53 -15.34
C TYR A 312 -5.13 3.30 -13.86
N ASP A 313 -5.59 4.24 -13.03
CA ASP A 313 -5.60 4.04 -11.59
C ASP A 313 -6.61 2.96 -11.19
N GLY A 314 -6.29 2.16 -10.15
CA GLY A 314 -7.17 1.10 -9.68
C GLY A 314 -8.52 1.63 -9.23
N ASP A 315 -8.55 2.74 -8.50
CA ASP A 315 -9.80 3.38 -8.04
C ASP A 315 -10.66 3.86 -9.20
N LEU A 316 -10.04 4.35 -10.30
CA LEU A 316 -10.77 4.71 -11.52
C LEU A 316 -11.39 3.48 -12.19
N LEU A 317 -10.65 2.37 -12.26
CA LEU A 317 -11.15 1.11 -12.85
C LEU A 317 -12.28 0.51 -12.02
N GLU A 318 -12.13 0.50 -10.70
CA GLU A 318 -13.17 0.09 -9.77
C GLU A 318 -14.44 0.95 -9.91
N ASN A 319 -14.30 2.28 -9.93
CA ASN A 319 -15.43 3.19 -10.16
C ASN A 319 -16.11 2.94 -11.51
N LYS A 320 -15.35 2.65 -12.58
CA LYS A 320 -15.93 2.30 -13.88
C LYS A 320 -16.71 1.00 -13.81
N PHE A 321 -16.22 0.00 -13.05
CA PHE A 321 -16.95 -1.25 -12.81
C PHE A 321 -18.21 -1.00 -11.97
N ASN A 322 -18.14 -0.19 -10.93
CA ASN A 322 -19.30 0.17 -10.11
C ASN A 322 -20.37 0.90 -10.95
N TRP A 323 -20.01 1.82 -11.84
CA TRP A 323 -20.97 2.38 -12.78
C TRP A 323 -21.59 1.34 -13.71
N TYR A 324 -20.80 0.36 -14.19
CA TYR A 324 -21.33 -0.76 -14.97
C TYR A 324 -22.33 -1.58 -14.13
N GLY A 325 -21.96 -2.01 -12.95
CA GLY A 325 -22.75 -2.89 -12.10
C GLY A 325 -24.02 -2.25 -11.55
N GLU A 326 -23.92 -1.00 -11.10
CA GLU A 326 -25.04 -0.32 -10.47
C GLU A 326 -26.00 0.32 -11.48
N LEU A 327 -25.47 0.95 -12.54
CA LEU A 327 -26.25 1.82 -13.43
C LEU A 327 -26.75 1.13 -14.70
N SER A 328 -26.39 -0.12 -14.97
CA SER A 328 -26.82 -0.86 -16.17
C SER A 328 -28.34 -0.95 -16.29
N ASN A 329 -29.04 -1.10 -15.16
CA ASN A 329 -30.51 -1.15 -15.10
C ASN A 329 -31.15 0.23 -14.86
N GLY A 330 -30.36 1.31 -14.95
CA GLY A 330 -30.77 2.70 -14.84
C GLY A 330 -30.76 3.26 -13.43
N PHE A 331 -30.64 4.59 -13.33
CA PHE A 331 -30.44 5.32 -12.08
C PHE A 331 -31.47 4.99 -10.98
N TRP A 332 -32.76 4.99 -11.33
CA TRP A 332 -33.80 4.72 -10.33
C TRP A 332 -33.75 3.30 -9.78
N ASN A 333 -33.28 2.34 -10.59
CA ASN A 333 -33.05 0.99 -10.09
C ASN A 333 -31.88 0.94 -9.12
N SER A 334 -30.78 1.65 -9.39
CA SER A 334 -29.62 1.66 -8.47
C SER A 334 -29.94 2.26 -7.10
N VAL A 335 -30.83 3.25 -7.05
CA VAL A 335 -31.20 3.94 -5.80
C VAL A 335 -32.34 3.23 -5.03
N ILE A 336 -33.35 2.72 -5.71
CA ILE A 336 -34.57 2.24 -5.07
C ILE A 336 -34.72 0.72 -5.17
N GLY A 337 -34.63 0.18 -6.39
CA GLY A 337 -34.97 -1.24 -6.65
C GLY A 337 -33.80 -2.18 -6.43
N GLN A 338 -32.58 -1.72 -6.69
CA GLN A 338 -31.29 -2.41 -6.59
C GLN A 338 -31.27 -3.82 -7.21
N LYS A 339 -32.24 -4.11 -8.08
CA LYS A 339 -32.37 -5.45 -8.68
C LYS A 339 -31.25 -5.69 -9.70
N GLY A 340 -30.42 -6.71 -9.43
CA GLY A 340 -29.30 -7.07 -10.26
C GLY A 340 -28.20 -6.00 -10.25
N CYS A 341 -28.14 -5.16 -9.24
CA CYS A 341 -27.03 -4.24 -9.02
C CYS A 341 -25.90 -4.96 -8.27
N ILE A 342 -24.72 -4.85 -8.82
CA ILE A 342 -23.47 -5.39 -8.27
C ILE A 342 -22.42 -4.28 -8.17
N ARG A 343 -21.46 -4.44 -7.28
CA ARG A 343 -20.32 -3.54 -7.10
C ARG A 343 -19.08 -4.31 -6.70
N ALA A 344 -17.93 -3.72 -6.91
CA ALA A 344 -16.66 -4.23 -6.40
C ALA A 344 -16.65 -4.21 -4.86
N THR A 345 -15.87 -5.09 -4.25
CA THR A 345 -15.50 -5.02 -2.82
C THR A 345 -14.57 -3.83 -2.55
N ASP A 346 -14.30 -3.53 -1.27
CA ASP A 346 -13.67 -2.26 -0.88
C ASP A 346 -12.14 -2.19 -1.17
N ASP A 347 -11.51 -3.26 -1.69
CA ASP A 347 -10.07 -3.29 -1.96
C ASP A 347 -9.78 -4.15 -3.20
N TYR A 348 -8.57 -4.07 -3.73
CA TYR A 348 -8.15 -4.85 -4.88
C TYR A 348 -6.69 -5.33 -4.77
N GLY A 349 -6.42 -6.50 -5.32
CA GLY A 349 -5.08 -7.04 -5.49
C GLY A 349 -4.56 -6.86 -6.92
N PHE A 350 -3.31 -7.22 -7.12
CA PHE A 350 -2.64 -7.17 -8.42
C PHE A 350 -2.25 -8.56 -8.88
N LYS A 351 -2.47 -8.84 -10.17
CA LYS A 351 -2.03 -10.07 -10.82
C LYS A 351 -1.40 -9.74 -12.17
N THR A 352 -0.25 -10.32 -12.44
CA THR A 352 0.36 -10.25 -13.77
C THR A 352 -0.22 -11.37 -14.62
N ILE A 353 -0.79 -11.02 -15.77
CA ILE A 353 -1.29 -11.96 -16.77
C ILE A 353 -0.64 -11.59 -18.10
N GLU A 354 0.07 -12.52 -18.70
CA GLU A 354 0.94 -12.25 -19.85
C GLU A 354 1.96 -11.15 -19.50
N ASP A 355 1.97 -10.03 -20.21
CA ASP A 355 2.88 -8.92 -19.99
C ASP A 355 2.23 -7.75 -19.23
N ASP A 356 0.95 -7.84 -18.86
CA ASP A 356 0.18 -6.75 -18.27
C ASP A 356 -0.13 -6.96 -16.78
N VAL A 357 -0.19 -5.87 -16.03
CA VAL A 357 -0.69 -5.87 -14.66
C VAL A 357 -2.20 -5.63 -14.64
N TRP A 358 -2.91 -6.55 -14.01
CA TRP A 358 -4.34 -6.51 -13.80
C TRP A 358 -4.65 -6.27 -12.34
N ILE A 359 -5.65 -5.43 -12.06
CA ILE A 359 -6.30 -5.45 -10.75
C ILE A 359 -7.34 -6.57 -10.73
N TYR A 360 -7.53 -7.19 -9.58
CA TYR A 360 -8.65 -8.10 -9.33
C TYR A 360 -9.30 -7.75 -8.01
N THR A 361 -10.62 -7.90 -7.94
CA THR A 361 -11.41 -7.65 -6.75
C THR A 361 -12.66 -8.50 -6.77
N GLY A 362 -13.17 -8.85 -5.59
CA GLY A 362 -14.44 -9.49 -5.44
C GLY A 362 -15.59 -8.60 -5.92
N VAL A 363 -16.70 -9.20 -6.25
CA VAL A 363 -17.91 -8.50 -6.65
C VAL A 363 -19.05 -8.96 -5.76
N THR A 364 -19.69 -8.00 -5.09
CA THR A 364 -20.80 -8.25 -4.19
C THR A 364 -22.08 -7.58 -4.67
N SER A 365 -23.20 -7.90 -4.05
CA SER A 365 -24.44 -7.17 -4.25
C SER A 365 -24.40 -5.82 -3.51
N VAL A 366 -25.06 -4.79 -4.03
CA VAL A 366 -25.11 -3.47 -3.38
C VAL A 366 -25.80 -3.46 -2.00
N THR A 367 -26.43 -4.55 -1.60
CA THR A 367 -27.09 -4.71 -0.28
C THR A 367 -26.13 -5.13 0.81
N GLY A 368 -24.83 -5.33 0.50
CA GLY A 368 -23.78 -5.44 1.51
C GLY A 368 -23.73 -6.76 2.25
N ASP A 369 -23.72 -7.87 1.51
CA ASP A 369 -23.47 -9.19 2.09
C ASP A 369 -21.96 -9.48 2.06
N ALA A 370 -21.44 -10.13 3.09
CA ALA A 370 -20.07 -10.62 3.19
C ALA A 370 -19.77 -11.79 2.20
N SER A 371 -20.52 -11.87 1.10
CA SER A 371 -20.44 -12.92 0.10
C SER A 371 -20.25 -12.33 -1.28
N ASN A 372 -19.25 -12.81 -2.01
CA ASN A 372 -19.04 -12.49 -3.40
C ASN A 372 -20.05 -13.23 -4.30
N VAL A 373 -20.50 -12.53 -5.34
CA VAL A 373 -21.27 -13.11 -6.45
C VAL A 373 -20.38 -13.36 -7.69
N GLY A 374 -19.13 -12.95 -7.60
CA GLY A 374 -18.13 -13.12 -8.65
C GLY A 374 -16.84 -12.36 -8.36
N PHE A 375 -15.98 -12.34 -9.35
CA PHE A 375 -14.74 -11.56 -9.40
C PHE A 375 -14.68 -10.76 -10.69
N VAL A 376 -14.03 -9.61 -10.62
CA VAL A 376 -13.66 -8.84 -11.81
C VAL A 376 -12.16 -8.66 -11.86
N MET A 377 -11.59 -8.83 -13.03
CA MET A 377 -10.21 -8.51 -13.35
C MET A 377 -10.19 -7.41 -14.40
N ILE A 378 -9.39 -6.37 -14.17
CA ILE A 378 -9.32 -5.23 -15.08
C ILE A 378 -7.87 -4.88 -15.35
N ASN A 379 -7.51 -4.85 -16.62
CA ASN A 379 -6.18 -4.53 -17.11
C ASN A 379 -5.88 -3.03 -16.88
N GLN A 380 -4.78 -2.71 -16.17
CA GLN A 380 -4.40 -1.35 -15.85
C GLN A 380 -3.84 -0.55 -17.04
N ARG A 381 -3.41 -1.19 -18.11
CA ARG A 381 -2.93 -0.53 -19.33
C ARG A 381 -4.06 -0.25 -20.32
N THR A 382 -4.96 -1.21 -20.53
CA THR A 382 -5.96 -1.17 -21.62
C THR A 382 -7.39 -0.89 -21.14
N SER A 383 -7.67 -1.06 -19.83
CA SER A 383 -9.04 -1.06 -19.25
C SER A 383 -9.92 -2.19 -19.79
N GLU A 384 -9.34 -3.30 -20.30
CA GLU A 384 -10.07 -4.54 -20.57
C GLU A 384 -10.58 -5.10 -19.25
N ALA A 385 -11.84 -5.55 -19.21
CA ALA A 385 -12.45 -6.06 -17.98
C ALA A 385 -13.10 -7.43 -18.24
N ARG A 386 -12.77 -8.39 -17.37
CA ARG A 386 -13.28 -9.77 -17.38
C ARG A 386 -14.01 -10.04 -16.08
N TYR A 387 -15.21 -10.55 -16.16
CA TYR A 387 -16.05 -10.90 -15.03
C TYR A 387 -16.27 -12.40 -14.94
N TYR A 388 -16.01 -12.98 -13.78
CA TYR A 388 -16.13 -14.41 -13.49
C TYR A 388 -17.23 -14.61 -12.45
N THR A 389 -18.23 -15.42 -12.78
CA THR A 389 -19.36 -15.71 -11.88
C THR A 389 -18.95 -16.84 -10.92
N ILE A 390 -18.43 -16.49 -9.77
CA ILE A 390 -18.01 -17.42 -8.72
C ILE A 390 -18.59 -16.90 -7.40
N SER A 391 -19.49 -17.66 -6.81
CA SER A 391 -20.08 -17.30 -5.50
C SER A 391 -19.18 -17.81 -4.38
N GLY A 392 -18.88 -16.99 -3.41
CA GLY A 392 -18.01 -17.40 -2.32
C GLY A 392 -17.78 -16.31 -1.28
N ALA A 393 -16.71 -16.46 -0.51
CA ALA A 393 -16.28 -15.47 0.46
C ALA A 393 -15.63 -14.27 -0.20
N GLU A 394 -15.82 -13.11 0.37
CA GLU A 394 -14.99 -11.95 0.07
C GLU A 394 -13.59 -12.10 0.66
N GLU A 395 -12.65 -11.30 0.19
CA GLU A 395 -11.24 -11.34 0.56
C GLU A 395 -11.03 -11.22 2.07
N TYR A 396 -11.69 -10.27 2.74
CA TYR A 396 -11.57 -10.05 4.18
C TYR A 396 -12.14 -11.21 5.01
N SER A 397 -13.17 -11.89 4.52
CA SER A 397 -13.72 -13.09 5.16
C SER A 397 -12.72 -14.25 5.08
N ALA A 398 -12.05 -14.40 3.94
CA ALA A 398 -10.99 -15.39 3.77
C ALA A 398 -9.76 -15.07 4.63
N MET A 399 -9.36 -13.80 4.73
CA MET A 399 -8.29 -13.34 5.63
C MET A 399 -8.63 -13.65 7.09
N ALA A 400 -9.88 -13.36 7.52
CA ALA A 400 -10.33 -13.66 8.87
C ALA A 400 -10.33 -15.17 9.17
N SER A 401 -10.66 -16.02 8.18
CA SER A 401 -10.57 -17.48 8.32
C SER A 401 -9.14 -17.94 8.51
N ALA A 402 -8.21 -17.42 7.71
CA ALA A 402 -6.78 -17.74 7.83
C ALA A 402 -6.18 -17.25 9.16
N GLU A 403 -6.54 -16.04 9.63
CA GLU A 403 -6.13 -15.53 10.94
C GLU A 403 -6.73 -16.37 12.09
N GLY A 404 -7.93 -16.90 11.91
CA GLY A 404 -8.61 -17.77 12.86
C GLY A 404 -7.86 -19.07 13.13
N GLU A 405 -7.27 -19.69 12.09
CA GLU A 405 -6.48 -20.93 12.20
C GLU A 405 -5.19 -20.77 13.01
N VAL A 406 -4.67 -19.55 13.10
CA VAL A 406 -3.42 -19.24 13.83
C VAL A 406 -3.64 -18.19 14.92
N GLN A 407 -4.84 -18.15 15.50
CA GLN A 407 -5.26 -17.12 16.45
C GLN A 407 -4.29 -16.96 17.64
N GLU A 408 -3.73 -18.06 18.15
CA GLU A 408 -2.76 -18.05 19.25
C GLU A 408 -1.43 -17.36 18.91
N LYS A 409 -1.08 -17.26 17.62
CA LYS A 409 0.16 -16.64 17.14
C LYS A 409 -0.01 -15.14 16.85
N ASN A 410 -1.23 -14.62 16.81
CA ASN A 410 -1.57 -13.22 16.48
C ASN A 410 -0.98 -12.73 15.15
N TYR A 411 -0.87 -13.61 14.16
CA TYR A 411 -0.42 -13.23 12.83
C TYR A 411 -1.53 -12.51 12.07
N LYS A 412 -1.13 -11.67 11.10
CA LYS A 412 -2.01 -10.91 10.23
C LYS A 412 -1.88 -11.40 8.79
N ALA A 413 -3.03 -11.63 8.18
CA ALA A 413 -3.09 -12.01 6.77
C ALA A 413 -2.82 -10.80 5.87
N SER A 414 -2.06 -11.02 4.79
CA SER A 414 -1.99 -10.07 3.67
C SER A 414 -3.27 -10.15 2.83
N PHE A 415 -3.51 -9.12 2.01
CA PHE A 415 -4.55 -9.24 0.97
C PHE A 415 -4.26 -10.46 0.08
N PRO A 416 -5.25 -11.36 -0.16
CA PRO A 416 -5.01 -12.64 -0.80
C PRO A 416 -4.76 -12.51 -2.31
N SER A 417 -4.01 -13.43 -2.87
CA SER A 417 -3.91 -13.63 -4.32
C SER A 417 -4.89 -14.70 -4.77
N LEU A 418 -5.66 -14.42 -5.84
CA LEU A 418 -6.61 -15.37 -6.42
C LEU A 418 -5.89 -16.29 -7.42
N ILE A 419 -5.96 -17.59 -7.20
CA ILE A 419 -5.35 -18.64 -8.03
C ILE A 419 -6.36 -19.74 -8.35
N ASN A 420 -6.00 -20.58 -9.29
CA ASN A 420 -6.73 -21.78 -9.66
C ASN A 420 -5.94 -23.01 -9.19
N VAL A 421 -6.54 -23.84 -8.36
CA VAL A 421 -5.94 -25.10 -7.85
C VAL A 421 -6.92 -26.24 -8.15
N ASP A 422 -6.52 -27.14 -9.01
CA ASP A 422 -7.34 -28.28 -9.46
C ASP A 422 -8.77 -27.86 -9.92
N GLY A 423 -8.87 -26.72 -10.61
CA GLY A 423 -10.14 -26.15 -11.04
C GLY A 423 -10.90 -25.36 -9.99
N ALA A 424 -10.45 -25.36 -8.73
CA ALA A 424 -11.08 -24.64 -7.63
C ALA A 424 -10.50 -23.23 -7.45
N PRO A 425 -11.34 -22.17 -7.45
CA PRO A 425 -10.88 -20.82 -7.13
C PRO A 425 -10.41 -20.77 -5.68
N THR A 426 -9.20 -20.30 -5.48
CA THR A 426 -8.49 -20.38 -4.23
C THR A 426 -7.79 -19.06 -3.91
N TYR A 427 -7.93 -18.60 -2.68
CA TYR A 427 -7.12 -17.52 -2.12
C TYR A 427 -5.84 -18.08 -1.50
N ILE A 428 -4.70 -17.50 -1.87
CA ILE A 428 -3.42 -17.74 -1.18
C ILE A 428 -2.90 -16.43 -0.61
N MET A 429 -2.39 -16.46 0.62
CA MET A 429 -1.91 -15.28 1.33
C MET A 429 -0.77 -15.61 2.28
N VAL A 430 0.00 -14.58 2.66
CA VAL A 430 1.01 -14.70 3.71
C VAL A 430 0.43 -14.27 5.06
N LEU A 431 0.91 -14.91 6.11
CA LEU A 431 0.63 -14.56 7.50
C LEU A 431 1.89 -13.94 8.11
N THR A 432 1.79 -12.69 8.54
CA THR A 432 2.92 -11.89 9.03
C THR A 432 2.80 -11.63 10.52
N ASP A 433 3.95 -11.54 11.20
CA ASP A 433 4.02 -11.05 12.57
C ASP A 433 3.84 -9.52 12.66
N ASN A 434 3.79 -8.99 13.88
CA ASN A 434 3.68 -7.54 14.13
C ASN A 434 4.85 -6.71 13.57
N ALA A 435 5.97 -7.33 13.22
CA ALA A 435 7.11 -6.69 12.57
C ALA A 435 7.02 -6.76 11.03
N GLY A 436 5.93 -7.34 10.48
CA GLY A 436 5.71 -7.51 9.05
C GLY A 436 6.63 -8.57 8.42
N LEU A 437 7.09 -9.55 9.21
CA LEU A 437 7.84 -10.70 8.70
C LEU A 437 6.87 -11.82 8.37
N VAL A 438 7.01 -12.41 7.19
CA VAL A 438 6.27 -13.61 6.80
C VAL A 438 6.64 -14.74 7.74
N LYS A 439 5.65 -15.39 8.33
CA LYS A 439 5.80 -16.50 9.27
C LYS A 439 5.14 -17.77 8.77
N MET A 440 4.03 -17.64 8.07
CA MET A 440 3.28 -18.76 7.52
C MET A 440 2.59 -18.34 6.22
N TYR A 441 2.08 -19.33 5.53
CA TYR A 441 1.22 -19.18 4.36
C TYR A 441 -0.14 -19.79 4.66
N ALA A 442 -1.18 -19.24 4.04
CA ALA A 442 -2.54 -19.77 4.15
C ALA A 442 -3.17 -19.92 2.77
N MET A 443 -3.96 -20.97 2.60
CA MET A 443 -4.82 -21.16 1.44
C MET A 443 -6.25 -21.38 1.90
N VAL A 444 -7.18 -20.69 1.24
CA VAL A 444 -8.61 -20.68 1.58
C VAL A 444 -9.41 -20.92 0.31
N ASN A 445 -10.34 -21.87 0.34
CA ASN A 445 -11.25 -22.09 -0.77
C ASN A 445 -12.23 -20.92 -0.89
N VAL A 446 -12.39 -20.36 -2.07
CA VAL A 446 -13.27 -19.21 -2.30
C VAL A 446 -14.72 -19.56 -2.05
N GLU A 447 -15.20 -20.69 -2.55
CA GLU A 447 -16.59 -21.11 -2.43
C GLU A 447 -16.93 -21.62 -1.03
N GLN A 448 -15.94 -22.23 -0.36
CA GLN A 448 -16.07 -22.82 0.98
C GLN A 448 -14.96 -22.30 1.90
N TYR A 449 -15.10 -21.08 2.40
CA TYR A 449 -14.07 -20.38 3.19
C TYR A 449 -13.71 -21.04 4.54
N ASN A 450 -14.47 -22.07 4.95
CA ASN A 450 -14.11 -22.94 6.07
C ASN A 450 -13.07 -24.00 5.69
N LEU A 451 -12.82 -24.21 4.39
CA LEU A 451 -11.72 -25.04 3.91
C LEU A 451 -10.46 -24.19 3.84
N VAL A 452 -9.72 -24.22 4.92
CA VAL A 452 -8.54 -23.42 5.17
C VAL A 452 -7.39 -24.33 5.60
N VAL A 453 -6.20 -24.06 5.10
CA VAL A 453 -4.96 -24.68 5.56
C VAL A 453 -3.88 -23.64 5.76
N THR A 454 -3.01 -23.89 6.72
CA THR A 454 -1.84 -23.07 7.00
C THR A 454 -0.58 -23.93 7.09
N ALA A 455 0.56 -23.38 6.65
CA ALA A 455 1.87 -24.05 6.76
C ALA A 455 3.00 -23.02 6.81
N GLU A 456 4.20 -23.48 7.19
CA GLU A 456 5.39 -22.62 7.29
C GLU A 456 6.06 -22.38 5.93
N SER A 457 5.76 -23.20 4.90
CA SER A 457 6.27 -23.02 3.53
C SER A 457 5.14 -22.99 2.50
N GLN A 458 5.43 -22.41 1.33
CA GLN A 458 4.48 -22.36 0.20
C GLN A 458 4.20 -23.76 -0.34
N GLU A 459 5.21 -24.60 -0.46
CA GLU A 459 5.08 -25.97 -0.94
C GLU A 459 4.20 -26.80 -0.01
N GLU A 460 4.42 -26.70 1.30
CA GLU A 460 3.67 -27.44 2.31
C GLU A 460 2.19 -27.02 2.33
N VAL A 461 1.90 -25.71 2.27
CA VAL A 461 0.52 -25.23 2.27
C VAL A 461 -0.23 -25.70 1.01
N PHE A 462 0.46 -25.68 -0.13
CA PHE A 462 -0.11 -26.15 -1.39
C PHE A 462 -0.44 -27.65 -1.38
N ALA A 463 0.53 -28.47 -0.92
CA ALA A 463 0.34 -29.91 -0.78
C ALA A 463 -0.83 -30.26 0.18
N LYS A 464 -0.86 -29.62 1.36
CA LYS A 464 -1.97 -29.80 2.33
C LYS A 464 -3.32 -29.36 1.75
N TYR A 465 -3.33 -28.29 0.97
CA TYR A 465 -4.55 -27.79 0.38
C TYR A 465 -5.09 -28.73 -0.71
N ARG A 466 -4.26 -29.26 -1.58
CA ARG A 466 -4.67 -30.27 -2.55
C ARG A 466 -5.22 -31.54 -1.89
N GLN A 467 -4.59 -32.02 -0.81
CA GLN A 467 -5.12 -33.11 0.00
C GLN A 467 -6.50 -32.78 0.60
N LEU A 468 -6.69 -31.54 1.08
CA LEU A 468 -7.99 -31.11 1.60
C LEU A 468 -9.05 -31.11 0.50
N LEU A 469 -8.75 -30.58 -0.69
CA LEU A 469 -9.67 -30.56 -1.84
C LEU A 469 -10.05 -31.98 -2.28
N ALA A 470 -9.10 -32.90 -2.35
CA ALA A 470 -9.33 -34.31 -2.68
C ALA A 470 -10.21 -35.01 -1.62
N LYS A 471 -9.96 -34.76 -0.34
CA LYS A 471 -10.75 -35.29 0.79
C LYS A 471 -12.20 -34.81 0.75
N GLU A 472 -12.44 -33.55 0.41
CA GLU A 472 -13.77 -32.96 0.28
C GLU A 472 -14.45 -33.28 -1.08
N GLY A 473 -13.75 -34.01 -1.99
CA GLY A 473 -14.27 -34.41 -3.29
C GLY A 473 -14.44 -33.24 -4.28
N ILE A 474 -13.70 -32.17 -4.10
CA ILE A 474 -13.69 -30.98 -4.98
C ILE A 474 -12.71 -31.20 -6.14
N ALA A 475 -11.58 -31.86 -5.91
CA ALA A 475 -10.61 -32.24 -6.91
C ALA A 475 -10.66 -33.75 -7.19
N ASP A 476 -10.26 -34.15 -8.41
CA ASP A 476 -10.10 -35.56 -8.75
C ASP A 476 -8.99 -36.20 -7.91
N ALA A 477 -9.20 -37.44 -7.46
CA ALA A 477 -8.30 -38.19 -6.58
C ALA A 477 -6.97 -38.63 -7.22
N ASP A 478 -6.62 -38.12 -8.41
CA ASP A 478 -5.31 -38.30 -9.06
C ASP A 478 -4.23 -37.35 -8.51
N VAL A 479 -4.35 -36.99 -7.24
CA VAL A 479 -3.23 -36.38 -6.51
C VAL A 479 -2.16 -37.44 -6.38
N ASP A 480 -1.00 -37.20 -7.00
CA ASP A 480 0.19 -38.05 -6.85
C ASP A 480 0.27 -38.56 -5.42
N GLN A 481 0.13 -39.87 -5.27
CA GLN A 481 0.19 -40.56 -3.96
C GLN A 481 1.59 -40.47 -3.31
N ASP A 482 2.48 -39.64 -3.84
CA ASP A 482 3.82 -39.42 -3.29
C ASP A 482 3.86 -38.47 -2.09
N VAL A 483 2.71 -37.85 -1.73
CA VAL A 483 2.56 -37.19 -0.41
C VAL A 483 1.63 -38.05 0.43
N GLU A 484 2.12 -39.25 0.80
CA GLU A 484 1.49 -40.05 1.86
C GLU A 484 1.25 -39.18 3.09
N GLU A 485 0.07 -39.33 3.68
CA GLU A 485 -0.31 -38.74 4.96
C GLU A 485 0.87 -38.79 5.92
N THR A 486 1.23 -37.67 6.50
CA THR A 486 2.35 -37.49 7.42
C THR A 486 2.30 -38.40 8.67
N GLU A 487 1.34 -39.30 8.82
CA GLU A 487 1.41 -40.36 9.83
C GLU A 487 2.41 -41.47 9.50
N ASP A 488 2.71 -41.73 8.20
CA ASP A 488 3.71 -42.73 7.82
C ASP A 488 5.12 -42.15 7.65
N SER A 489 5.29 -40.83 7.58
CA SER A 489 6.61 -40.18 7.58
C SER A 489 7.20 -40.03 8.98
N ILE A 490 6.36 -40.14 10.01
CA ILE A 490 6.81 -40.13 11.40
C ILE A 490 7.37 -41.50 11.75
N GLN A 491 8.68 -41.58 11.84
CA GLN A 491 9.38 -42.77 12.28
C GLN A 491 9.83 -42.61 13.73
N THR A 492 9.83 -43.72 14.45
CA THR A 492 10.38 -43.75 15.79
C THR A 492 11.68 -44.57 15.77
N THR A 493 12.74 -43.98 16.29
CA THR A 493 14.01 -44.66 16.44
C THR A 493 14.61 -44.38 17.81
N SER A 494 15.43 -45.35 18.29
CA SER A 494 16.22 -45.14 19.51
C SER A 494 17.68 -45.25 19.15
N PHE A 495 18.48 -44.29 19.59
CA PHE A 495 19.92 -44.30 19.35
C PHE A 495 20.69 -43.65 20.49
N ILE A 496 22.00 -43.94 20.54
CA ILE A 496 22.92 -43.27 21.46
C ILE A 496 23.44 -42.02 20.75
N VAL A 497 23.31 -40.87 21.40
CA VAL A 497 23.80 -39.59 20.87
C VAL A 497 25.33 -39.64 20.76
N ALA A 498 25.81 -39.71 19.52
CA ALA A 498 27.25 -39.74 19.23
C ALA A 498 27.87 -38.33 19.20
N ASP A 499 27.15 -37.34 18.71
CA ASP A 499 27.56 -35.93 18.66
C ASP A 499 26.36 -35.03 18.83
N MET A 500 26.58 -33.79 19.33
CA MET A 500 25.56 -32.79 19.52
C MET A 500 26.12 -31.41 19.18
N GLN A 501 25.39 -30.66 18.35
CA GLN A 501 25.78 -29.32 17.94
C GLN A 501 24.61 -28.31 18.12
N TYR A 502 24.96 -27.13 18.61
CA TYR A 502 24.04 -26.01 18.71
C TYR A 502 24.36 -25.02 17.60
N VAL A 503 23.36 -24.67 16.78
CA VAL A 503 23.51 -23.75 15.65
C VAL A 503 22.44 -22.68 15.74
N THR A 504 22.85 -21.44 15.68
CA THR A 504 21.90 -20.32 15.59
C THR A 504 21.86 -19.83 14.15
N MET A 505 20.66 -19.85 13.53
CA MET A 505 20.38 -19.35 12.20
C MET A 505 19.17 -18.43 12.26
N ASP A 506 19.27 -17.27 11.66
CA ASP A 506 18.18 -16.27 11.56
C ASP A 506 17.56 -15.87 12.91
N GLY A 507 18.39 -15.86 13.98
CA GLY A 507 17.96 -15.52 15.34
C GLY A 507 17.32 -16.66 16.12
N GLU A 508 17.19 -17.86 15.53
CA GLU A 508 16.65 -19.06 16.16
C GLU A 508 17.75 -20.08 16.45
N SER A 509 17.65 -20.78 17.58
CA SER A 509 18.62 -21.78 18.00
C SER A 509 18.10 -23.18 17.71
N TYR A 510 18.93 -23.98 17.08
CA TYR A 510 18.67 -25.37 16.73
C TYR A 510 19.67 -26.29 17.39
N VAL A 511 19.22 -27.48 17.75
CA VAL A 511 20.05 -28.57 18.22
C VAL A 511 20.10 -29.66 17.15
N TYR A 512 21.29 -30.09 16.80
CA TYR A 512 21.52 -31.19 15.89
C TYR A 512 22.09 -32.35 16.69
N LEU A 513 21.40 -33.48 16.68
CA LEU A 513 21.86 -34.74 17.26
C LEU A 513 22.35 -35.64 16.14
N LYS A 514 23.45 -36.34 16.37
CA LYS A 514 23.97 -37.30 15.41
C LYS A 514 24.07 -38.67 16.09
N ASP A 515 23.59 -39.70 15.40
CA ASP A 515 23.75 -41.08 15.85
C ASP A 515 25.10 -41.70 15.44
N SER A 516 25.33 -42.95 15.83
CA SER A 516 26.56 -43.68 15.50
C SER A 516 26.69 -44.03 14.01
N ASP A 517 25.60 -44.04 13.27
CA ASP A 517 25.55 -44.39 11.85
C ASP A 517 25.71 -43.16 10.94
N GLY A 518 25.68 -41.98 11.56
CA GLY A 518 25.91 -40.69 10.89
C GLY A 518 24.65 -39.99 10.45
N GLU A 519 23.47 -40.49 10.78
CA GLU A 519 22.19 -39.81 10.57
C GLU A 519 22.08 -38.60 11.49
N VAL A 520 21.46 -37.52 11.00
CA VAL A 520 21.37 -36.25 11.70
C VAL A 520 19.91 -35.90 11.99
N TYR A 521 19.65 -35.58 13.26
CA TYR A 521 18.33 -35.20 13.75
C TYR A 521 18.37 -33.76 14.25
N LYS A 522 17.45 -32.91 13.75
CA LYS A 522 17.37 -31.47 14.04
C LYS A 522 16.13 -31.16 14.85
N GLN A 523 16.28 -30.37 15.91
CA GLN A 523 15.16 -29.79 16.66
C GLN A 523 15.38 -28.29 16.87
N LYS A 524 14.31 -27.50 16.74
CA LYS A 524 14.31 -26.12 17.14
C LYS A 524 14.21 -26.04 18.67
N PHE A 525 15.07 -25.25 19.28
CA PHE A 525 15.15 -25.14 20.74
C PHE A 525 13.84 -24.62 21.36
N ALA A 526 13.12 -23.73 20.65
CA ALA A 526 11.86 -23.16 21.09
C ALA A 526 10.69 -24.17 21.07
N ASP A 527 10.80 -25.25 20.26
CA ASP A 527 9.72 -26.24 20.15
C ASP A 527 9.69 -27.19 21.37
N ASP A 528 10.85 -27.51 21.91
CA ASP A 528 10.98 -28.32 23.13
C ASP A 528 12.29 -28.03 23.87
N GLU A 529 12.23 -27.26 24.95
CA GLU A 529 13.38 -26.94 25.80
C GLU A 529 13.97 -28.18 26.53
N SER A 530 13.25 -29.31 26.55
CA SER A 530 13.71 -30.52 27.22
C SER A 530 14.97 -31.11 26.58
N ILE A 531 15.25 -30.78 25.32
CA ILE A 531 16.44 -31.18 24.58
C ILE A 531 17.75 -30.74 25.26
N VAL A 532 17.71 -29.68 26.08
CA VAL A 532 18.85 -29.23 26.91
C VAL A 532 19.34 -30.35 27.89
N LYS A 533 18.45 -31.25 28.27
CA LYS A 533 18.75 -32.33 29.19
C LYS A 533 19.51 -33.50 28.53
N VAL A 534 19.54 -33.51 27.20
CA VAL A 534 20.21 -34.52 26.39
C VAL A 534 21.72 -34.24 26.42
N SER A 535 22.51 -35.29 26.52
CA SER A 535 23.96 -35.22 26.50
C SER A 535 24.54 -36.31 25.57
N VAL A 536 25.73 -36.07 25.05
CA VAL A 536 26.44 -37.08 24.26
C VAL A 536 26.65 -38.34 25.13
N GLY A 537 26.28 -39.49 24.58
CA GLY A 537 26.27 -40.77 25.24
C GLY A 537 24.94 -41.18 25.86
N ASP A 538 23.94 -40.27 25.95
CA ASP A 538 22.59 -40.64 26.36
C ASP A 538 21.93 -41.48 25.27
N GLU A 539 21.12 -42.46 25.67
CA GLU A 539 20.21 -43.16 24.77
C GLU A 539 18.88 -42.40 24.72
N VAL A 540 18.49 -42.02 23.50
CA VAL A 540 17.26 -41.23 23.25
C VAL A 540 16.34 -42.00 22.32
N THR A 541 15.05 -41.88 22.55
CA THR A 541 14.02 -42.30 21.62
C THR A 541 13.41 -41.04 21.01
N VAL A 542 13.46 -40.91 19.66
CA VAL A 542 12.93 -39.78 18.92
C VAL A 542 11.84 -40.25 17.99
N GLN A 543 10.76 -39.46 17.94
CA GLN A 543 9.84 -39.48 16.83
C GLN A 543 10.29 -38.36 15.86
N TYR A 544 10.51 -38.71 14.63
CA TYR A 544 11.07 -37.79 13.66
C TYR A 544 10.41 -37.92 12.30
N GLU A 545 10.35 -36.82 11.59
CA GLU A 545 9.95 -36.74 10.19
C GLU A 545 11.18 -37.02 9.32
N LYS A 546 11.11 -38.09 8.52
CA LYS A 546 12.21 -38.47 7.61
C LYS A 546 12.27 -37.50 6.44
N LYS A 547 13.46 -36.89 6.20
CA LYS A 547 13.71 -36.03 5.04
C LYS A 547 14.81 -36.62 4.16
N GLU A 548 14.66 -36.50 2.86
CA GLU A 548 15.60 -37.03 1.86
C GLU A 548 16.99 -36.41 1.90
N ASN A 549 17.12 -35.21 2.48
CA ASN A 549 18.42 -34.53 2.62
C ASN A 549 19.31 -35.08 3.75
N GLY A 550 18.86 -36.15 4.46
CA GLY A 550 19.60 -36.76 5.55
C GLY A 550 19.63 -35.96 6.86
N ILE A 551 18.83 -34.88 6.96
CA ILE A 551 18.65 -34.13 8.20
C ILE A 551 17.18 -34.25 8.59
N HIS A 552 16.88 -35.07 9.56
CA HIS A 552 15.53 -35.43 10.00
C HIS A 552 15.02 -34.47 11.06
N ARG A 553 13.76 -34.04 10.99
CA ARG A 553 13.14 -33.15 11.98
C ARG A 553 12.61 -33.96 13.15
N ILE A 554 13.08 -33.67 14.37
CA ILE A 554 12.54 -34.27 15.59
C ILE A 554 11.19 -33.63 15.90
N ILE A 555 10.19 -34.47 16.18
CA ILE A 555 8.86 -34.09 16.64
C ILE A 555 8.78 -34.22 18.17
N THR A 556 9.23 -35.37 18.70
CA THR A 556 9.32 -35.59 20.14
C THR A 556 10.62 -36.32 20.48
N ILE A 557 11.19 -36.03 21.65
CA ILE A 557 12.39 -36.68 22.15
C ILE A 557 12.21 -37.12 23.61
N GLU A 558 12.58 -38.36 23.92
CA GLU A 558 12.59 -38.90 25.27
C GLU A 558 13.93 -39.51 25.57
N ILE A 559 14.51 -39.21 26.74
CA ILE A 559 15.76 -39.79 27.20
C ILE A 559 15.43 -41.15 27.84
N THR A 560 15.80 -42.22 27.16
CA THR A 560 15.53 -43.57 27.59
C THR A 560 16.56 -44.07 28.62
N GLN A 561 17.84 -43.71 28.44
CA GLN A 561 18.89 -44.02 29.38
C GLN A 561 19.95 -42.91 29.42
N LYS A 562 20.32 -42.49 30.61
CA LYS A 562 21.42 -41.52 30.82
C LYS A 562 22.78 -42.24 30.73
N ALA A 563 23.74 -41.58 30.08
CA ALA A 563 25.13 -42.03 30.09
C ALA A 563 25.65 -42.15 31.53
N GLU A 564 26.18 -43.32 31.93
CA GLU A 564 26.85 -43.46 33.22
C GLU A 564 28.07 -42.54 33.26
N ALA A 565 28.13 -41.64 34.25
CA ALA A 565 29.26 -40.77 34.47
C ALA A 565 30.50 -41.64 34.82
N SER A 566 31.31 -41.95 33.82
CA SER A 566 32.60 -42.61 34.05
C SER A 566 33.54 -41.65 34.74
N THR A 567 33.60 -41.75 36.06
CA THR A 567 34.63 -41.13 36.87
C THR A 567 35.95 -41.89 36.63
N GLN A 568 36.72 -41.60 35.62
CA GLN A 568 38.11 -41.94 35.50
C GLN A 568 38.97 -40.81 36.06
N ALA A 569 39.20 -40.86 37.36
CA ALA A 569 40.37 -40.26 37.97
C ALA A 569 41.60 -41.16 37.64
N SER A 570 42.44 -40.74 36.72
CA SER A 570 43.78 -41.34 36.56
C SER A 570 44.64 -40.85 37.68
N ALA A 571 44.85 -41.77 38.69
CA ALA A 571 45.92 -41.68 39.65
C ALA A 571 47.23 -42.03 38.93
N THR A 572 48.14 -41.09 38.86
CA THR A 572 49.57 -41.38 38.75
C THR A 572 50.22 -41.03 40.08
N GLU A 573 50.58 -42.10 40.81
CA GLU A 573 51.55 -42.04 41.86
C GLU A 573 52.90 -41.58 41.29
N ASP A 574 53.53 -40.59 41.94
CA ASP A 574 54.94 -40.75 42.23
C ASP A 574 55.36 -39.99 43.50
N THR A 575 56.13 -40.69 44.22
CA THR A 575 56.64 -40.55 45.58
C THR A 575 57.66 -39.43 45.77
N ASP A 576 57.64 -38.94 46.96
CA ASP A 576 58.73 -38.58 47.86
C ASP A 576 59.12 -37.13 48.14
N ALA A 577 59.05 -36.91 49.39
CA ALA A 577 59.97 -36.24 50.31
C ALA A 577 59.77 -34.81 50.76
N ARG A 578 59.23 -34.77 51.95
CA ARG A 578 59.75 -34.08 53.16
C ARG A 578 59.98 -32.55 53.18
N GLN A 579 59.30 -32.07 54.12
CA GLN A 579 59.72 -31.28 55.31
C GLN A 579 59.77 -29.77 55.26
N ASN A 580 58.92 -29.28 56.14
CA ASN A 580 59.13 -28.23 57.18
C ASN A 580 59.44 -26.79 56.82
N THR A 581 58.66 -26.00 57.36
CA THR A 581 58.74 -25.14 58.55
C THR A 581 58.46 -23.66 58.22
N ASP A 582 57.56 -23.17 59.04
CA ASP A 582 57.55 -21.89 59.71
C ASP A 582 57.71 -20.56 58.97
N GLY A 583 56.72 -19.81 59.17
CA GLY A 583 56.89 -18.58 59.96
C GLY A 583 56.90 -17.28 59.24
N ALA A 584 56.01 -16.42 59.74
CA ALA A 584 56.17 -14.95 59.91
C ALA A 584 55.99 -14.06 58.71
N GLU A 585 54.88 -13.34 58.72
CA GLU A 585 54.73 -11.96 59.18
C GLU A 585 55.57 -10.85 58.47
N LEU A 586 54.85 -9.82 58.17
CA LEU A 586 55.28 -8.40 58.06
C LEU A 586 55.80 -7.91 56.68
N ASP A 587 55.09 -7.06 56.12
CA ASP A 587 54.92 -5.62 56.27
C ASP A 587 55.47 -4.79 55.09
N THR A 588 54.67 -3.84 54.70
CA THR A 588 54.97 -2.54 54.10
C THR A 588 55.57 -2.42 52.68
N GLY A 589 54.86 -1.62 51.96
CA GLY A 589 55.52 -0.55 51.22
C GLY A 589 55.16 -0.36 49.74
N MET A 590 54.24 0.56 49.54
CA MET A 590 54.27 1.65 48.55
C MET A 590 55.01 1.40 47.20
N ASP A 591 54.41 1.54 46.10
CA ASP A 591 54.10 2.75 45.32
C ASP A 591 53.80 2.46 43.85
N LYS A 592 52.73 3.11 43.39
CA LYS A 592 52.52 3.80 42.10
C LYS A 592 52.49 3.05 40.74
N GLU A 593 51.40 3.28 40.17
CA GLU A 593 50.97 3.94 38.92
C GLU A 593 50.49 3.10 37.72
N ALA A 594 49.38 3.61 37.31
CA ALA A 594 48.74 3.65 35.97
C ALA A 594 47.95 2.41 35.58
N GLY A 595 46.63 2.46 35.57
CA GLY A 595 45.78 3.21 34.70
C GLY A 595 45.12 2.29 33.71
N SER A 596 43.85 1.99 33.89
CA SER A 596 42.87 2.07 32.77
C SER A 596 41.49 1.59 33.20
N ASP A 597 40.61 2.41 32.88
CA ASP A 597 39.18 2.55 32.96
C ASP A 597 38.34 1.25 32.89
N ARG A 598 37.49 1.14 33.88
CA ARG A 598 36.16 0.51 33.77
C ARG A 598 35.09 1.59 33.94
N PRO A 599 34.02 1.63 33.12
CA PRO A 599 32.94 2.53 33.40
C PRO A 599 32.04 1.99 34.50
N VAL A 600 31.71 2.93 35.36
CA VAL A 600 30.78 2.86 36.50
C VAL A 600 29.37 2.84 35.97
N VAL A 601 28.55 1.95 36.50
CA VAL A 601 27.09 1.97 36.46
C VAL A 601 26.63 3.09 37.38
N VAL A 602 25.80 3.98 36.83
CA VAL A 602 24.97 4.90 37.65
C VAL A 602 23.52 4.69 37.22
N ASP A 603 22.73 4.20 38.15
CA ASP A 603 21.26 4.24 38.16
C ASP A 603 20.76 5.67 38.07
N GLY A 604 19.67 5.89 37.36
CA GLY A 604 18.91 7.12 37.45
C GLY A 604 17.91 7.38 36.34
N GLU A 605 16.66 7.00 36.60
CA GLU A 605 15.42 7.63 36.15
C GLU A 605 14.97 7.47 34.68
N GLU A 606 14.16 6.45 34.48
CA GLU A 606 13.02 6.46 33.55
C GLU A 606 12.08 7.63 33.86
N THR A 607 11.76 8.42 32.88
CA THR A 607 10.39 8.99 32.75
C THR A 607 10.12 9.51 31.33
N THR A 608 9.10 8.93 30.71
CA THR A 608 8.11 9.59 29.85
C THR A 608 8.53 10.07 28.46
N GLN A 609 8.48 9.18 27.46
CA GLN A 609 8.25 9.59 26.05
C GLN A 609 7.37 8.64 25.22
N GLU A 610 6.81 7.56 25.74
CA GLU A 610 5.94 6.63 24.99
C GLU A 610 4.44 6.97 24.97
N GLN A 611 3.98 7.99 25.69
CA GLN A 611 2.54 8.33 25.72
C GLN A 611 2.09 9.38 24.70
N THR A 612 2.97 9.94 23.88
CA THR A 612 2.60 11.03 22.96
C THR A 612 2.27 10.54 21.53
N THR A 613 2.65 9.32 21.17
CA THR A 613 2.43 8.79 19.81
C THR A 613 1.09 8.04 19.66
N GLU A 614 0.60 7.42 20.73
CA GLU A 614 -0.74 6.77 20.71
C GLU A 614 -1.90 7.78 20.77
N ALA A 615 -1.71 8.94 21.38
CA ALA A 615 -2.74 9.98 21.44
C ALA A 615 -2.96 10.70 20.10
N GLN A 616 -1.96 10.76 19.23
CA GLN A 616 -2.10 11.39 17.91
C GLN A 616 -2.77 10.48 16.87
N ASN A 617 -2.60 9.17 16.96
CA ASN A 617 -3.27 8.23 16.07
C ASN A 617 -4.75 8.05 16.41
N THR A 618 -5.13 8.16 17.69
CA THR A 618 -6.53 8.09 18.12
C THR A 618 -7.31 9.35 17.73
N GLU A 619 -6.66 10.53 17.70
CA GLU A 619 -7.30 11.78 17.27
C GLU A 619 -7.51 11.87 15.75
N MET A 620 -6.70 11.21 14.94
CA MET A 620 -6.89 11.15 13.48
C MET A 620 -8.00 10.17 13.07
N GLN A 621 -8.15 9.05 13.77
CA GLN A 621 -9.26 8.12 13.53
C GLN A 621 -10.60 8.68 14.02
N GLU A 622 -10.65 9.43 15.13
CA GLU A 622 -11.89 10.10 15.58
C GLU A 622 -12.29 11.29 14.70
N LYS A 623 -11.38 11.91 13.98
CA LYS A 623 -11.70 12.99 13.02
C LYS A 623 -12.26 12.46 11.70
N SER A 624 -11.76 11.32 11.23
CA SER A 624 -12.29 10.65 10.03
C SER A 624 -13.71 10.14 10.24
N THR A 625 -14.02 9.62 11.43
CA THR A 625 -15.37 9.11 11.77
C THR A 625 -16.39 10.24 12.07
N LYS A 626 -15.94 11.42 12.46
CA LYS A 626 -16.85 12.56 12.74
C LYS A 626 -17.22 13.37 11.49
N ASP A 627 -16.42 13.35 10.44
CA ASP A 627 -16.77 14.00 9.17
C ASP A 627 -17.74 13.15 8.33
N ALA A 628 -17.67 11.82 8.44
CA ALA A 628 -18.64 10.92 7.79
C ALA A 628 -20.04 10.93 8.44
N THR A 629 -20.18 11.42 9.69
CA THR A 629 -21.48 11.44 10.42
C THR A 629 -22.17 12.81 10.37
N ARG A 630 -21.58 13.82 9.74
CA ARG A 630 -22.11 15.19 9.74
C ARG A 630 -22.97 15.53 8.52
N ASP A 631 -22.97 14.69 7.49
CA ASP A 631 -23.80 14.90 6.27
C ASP A 631 -25.16 14.21 6.29
N ASN A 632 -25.54 13.51 7.40
CA ASN A 632 -26.81 12.78 7.46
C ASN A 632 -27.80 13.21 8.54
N THR A 633 -27.69 14.43 9.09
CA THR A 633 -28.70 14.96 10.02
C THR A 633 -28.99 16.43 9.75
N SER A 634 -29.78 16.70 8.71
CA SER A 634 -30.57 17.92 8.61
C SER A 634 -31.84 17.66 7.79
N GLY A 635 -32.91 17.31 8.45
CA GLY A 635 -34.22 17.27 7.83
C GLY A 635 -35.23 16.38 8.53
N GLU A 636 -35.54 16.66 9.79
CA GLU A 636 -36.83 16.29 10.40
C GLU A 636 -36.98 17.10 11.69
N ASP A 637 -37.83 18.08 11.60
CA ASP A 637 -38.65 18.51 12.74
C ASP A 637 -39.87 19.30 12.25
N ASP A 638 -40.99 18.92 12.86
CA ASP A 638 -42.26 19.58 13.00
C ASP A 638 -43.41 19.27 12.02
N ASN A 639 -44.27 18.34 12.42
CA ASN A 639 -45.63 18.75 12.80
C ASN A 639 -46.46 17.55 13.36
N THR A 640 -46.76 17.61 14.65
CA THR A 640 -47.81 16.91 15.33
C THR A 640 -49.18 17.52 14.99
N GLN A 641 -50.18 16.75 14.61
CA GLN A 641 -51.47 16.63 15.31
C GLN A 641 -52.56 15.91 14.49
N ALA A 642 -53.11 14.89 15.16
CA ALA A 642 -54.52 14.53 15.23
C ALA A 642 -55.32 14.15 13.97
N GLY A 643 -55.93 12.97 14.06
CA GLY A 643 -57.17 12.66 13.36
C GLY A 643 -57.40 11.18 13.12
N LYS A 644 -58.23 10.62 13.95
CA LYS A 644 -58.84 9.29 13.95
C LYS A 644 -59.62 8.95 12.66
N GLU A 645 -59.79 7.65 12.54
CA GLU A 645 -60.96 6.90 12.05
C GLU A 645 -61.00 6.38 10.62
N ASP A 646 -61.04 5.08 10.62
CA ASP A 646 -62.00 4.16 9.95
C ASP A 646 -62.00 3.95 8.44
N GLY A 647 -62.01 2.65 8.11
CA GLY A 647 -62.90 2.09 7.11
C GLY A 647 -62.30 1.44 5.88
N SER A 648 -62.09 0.16 5.99
CA SER A 648 -62.37 -0.87 4.97
C SER A 648 -62.59 -0.40 3.49
N ILE A 649 -61.82 -0.89 2.58
CA ILE A 649 -62.14 -1.96 1.60
C ILE A 649 -60.86 -2.39 0.93
#